data_de1648e583f2ccdffb9eeaff3dae34d2
#
_entry.id   de1648e583f2ccdffb9eeaff3dae34d2
#
_cell.length_a   1.000
_cell.length_b   1.000
_cell.length_c   1.000
_cell.angle_alpha   90.00
_cell.angle_beta   90.00
_cell.angle_gamma   90.00
#
_symmetry.space_group_name_H-M   'P 1'
#
loop_
_entity.id
_entity.type
_entity.pdbx_description
1 polymer ?
#
loop_
_entity_poly.entity_id
_entity_poly.type
_entity_poly.pdbx_seq_one_letter_code
_entity_poly.pdbx_strand_id
1 'polypeptide(L)'
;MAVSRRRLIGSLAAGSALAAVAPTDLVAALRGTAYAASPPGDVVGKVSVGYQGWFSCPGDGAPIGGWWHWSRDRFQSPSPANTTIVSWPDMREYARGYTTAYPPLGNGQPAQLFSSYDEQTVDTHFRWMREHGCDTAALQRFNPFGDEGPTRDAMTVKVRGAAERHGRKFYIMYDVTGWTAMQSQIKEDWLNRMSAHTASPAYARQNGRPVVCVWGFGFNDDGRPFAPAACLDVVNWFKAQGCYVIGGVPTYWRQGVNDSRPGFSEVYHAFHMLSPWMVGRTGTLDGLDGFYTNVNVPDLADCAAHGIDYQPCVMPGDLSAGHRRHGDFYWRHLYNMTRLGAQGLYVSMFDEYNEGNQIAKTSETQATTPAGAGIRALDEDGVACSADYYLRITADGGRMFKGQLALTPVRPTPPVVGGGPVPGGDLAAGRPTSASSQNGSFAAGNAVDADPNSYWESTNGAFPQWWQVDLGAAHAVTRIVLAVPAGWEARTQTLTVQGSTDGATFRTLAGPAGVRFDPATGNTATLTVPSATARHVRVTVTANTAWPAAQLARVGVYAATGTPTPPTPPGGLTVTGRTSTSVSLAWTASTGPNGVTGYQVRRDGQTVASVPGTSATVGGLTPRTAYTFTVVAVDGGGTLSAPSSAVSVTTDPAPGTDLARGRPVTESSHVQTYGCANTVDGDADSYWESAGNAFPQWVRVDLGTVVSVGQVVLRLPPAAAWQRRTQTIAVEVSPDGTAWSTPVAPAGRVFDPATGNRMTLAVPATPGRYVRIRVTGNTGWPAAQLSQLEVYAA
;
A
#
# COMPACT_ATOMS: atom_id res chain seq x y z
N MET A 1 5.27 -24.81 -19.63
CA MET A 1 3.80 -24.88 -19.54
C MET A 1 3.43 -24.77 -18.07
N ALA A 2 2.87 -23.64 -17.66
CA ALA A 2 2.35 -23.52 -16.29
C ALA A 2 1.13 -24.44 -16.15
N VAL A 3 1.25 -25.48 -15.34
CA VAL A 3 0.13 -26.36 -15.02
C VAL A 3 -0.78 -25.59 -14.06
N SER A 4 -1.95 -25.18 -14.54
CA SER A 4 -2.99 -24.55 -13.72
C SER A 4 -3.34 -25.47 -12.53
N ARG A 5 -3.41 -24.89 -11.33
CA ARG A 5 -3.83 -25.54 -10.07
C ARG A 5 -5.24 -26.14 -10.14
N ARG A 6 -6.02 -25.84 -11.20
CA ARG A 6 -7.39 -26.30 -11.43
C ARG A 6 -7.56 -27.79 -11.76
N ARG A 7 -6.50 -28.52 -12.16
CA ARG A 7 -6.67 -29.93 -12.59
C ARG A 7 -6.86 -30.95 -11.45
N LEU A 8 -6.95 -30.53 -10.18
CA LEU A 8 -7.18 -31.43 -9.04
C LEU A 8 -8.65 -31.46 -8.53
N ILE A 9 -9.61 -30.97 -9.30
CA ILE A 9 -11.04 -31.01 -8.94
C ILE A 9 -11.72 -32.08 -9.77
N GLY A 10 -11.64 -33.30 -9.31
CA GLY A 10 -12.37 -34.42 -9.89
C GLY A 10 -12.41 -35.60 -8.93
N SER A 11 -13.58 -35.82 -8.34
CA SER A 11 -14.05 -37.05 -7.68
C SER A 11 -13.47 -37.38 -6.29
N LEU A 12 -14.33 -37.29 -5.23
CA LEU A 12 -14.80 -38.47 -4.49
C LEU A 12 -15.64 -38.03 -3.28
N ALA A 13 -16.94 -38.29 -3.39
CA ALA A 13 -17.81 -38.37 -2.23
C ALA A 13 -17.78 -39.83 -1.72
N ALA A 14 -17.22 -40.05 -0.53
CA ALA A 14 -17.43 -41.27 0.21
C ALA A 14 -17.41 -40.93 1.71
N GLY A 15 -18.58 -41.14 2.33
CA GLY A 15 -18.79 -40.92 3.74
C GLY A 15 -18.15 -42.00 4.62
N SER A 16 -17.61 -41.56 5.76
CA SER A 16 -17.34 -42.41 6.92
C SER A 16 -17.75 -41.64 8.17
N ALA A 17 -18.76 -42.16 8.86
CA ALA A 17 -19.25 -41.65 10.13
C ALA A 17 -18.24 -41.96 11.23
N LEU A 18 -17.69 -40.90 11.89
CA LEU A 18 -17.03 -40.99 13.19
C LEU A 18 -17.81 -40.19 14.24
N ALA A 19 -17.94 -40.77 15.42
CA ALA A 19 -18.71 -40.25 16.54
C ALA A 19 -18.27 -38.83 16.98
N ALA A 20 -19.23 -37.93 17.08
CA ALA A 20 -19.04 -36.53 17.47
C ALA A 20 -18.78 -36.42 19.00
N VAL A 21 -17.59 -35.95 19.36
CA VAL A 21 -17.34 -35.28 20.65
C VAL A 21 -17.64 -33.79 20.43
N ALA A 22 -18.35 -33.13 21.34
CA ALA A 22 -18.76 -31.76 21.17
C ALA A 22 -17.55 -30.80 21.03
N PRO A 23 -17.54 -29.90 20.03
CA PRO A 23 -16.35 -29.11 19.68
C PRO A 23 -15.89 -28.12 20.75
N THR A 24 -16.75 -27.72 21.68
CA THR A 24 -16.47 -26.75 22.76
C THR A 24 -15.50 -27.26 23.80
N ASP A 25 -15.50 -28.55 24.07
CA ASP A 25 -14.68 -29.13 25.15
C ASP A 25 -13.23 -29.39 24.72
N LEU A 26 -12.99 -29.64 23.43
CA LEU A 26 -11.64 -29.91 22.92
C LEU A 26 -10.80 -28.62 22.82
N VAL A 27 -11.41 -27.51 22.40
CA VAL A 27 -10.72 -26.19 22.36
C VAL A 27 -10.45 -25.66 23.76
N ALA A 28 -11.33 -25.94 24.75
CA ALA A 28 -11.11 -25.60 26.16
C ALA A 28 -10.00 -26.46 26.79
N ALA A 29 -9.92 -27.75 26.43
CA ALA A 29 -8.87 -28.66 26.88
C ALA A 29 -7.48 -28.30 26.30
N LEU A 30 -7.41 -27.83 25.05
CA LEU A 30 -6.16 -27.39 24.44
C LEU A 30 -5.58 -26.10 25.05
N ARG A 31 -6.42 -25.26 25.67
CA ARG A 31 -5.97 -24.09 26.46
C ARG A 31 -5.32 -24.48 27.78
N GLY A 32 -5.45 -25.72 28.24
CA GLY A 32 -4.87 -26.25 29.48
C GLY A 32 -3.52 -26.95 29.31
N THR A 33 -3.09 -27.25 28.06
CA THR A 33 -1.75 -27.82 27.81
C THR A 33 -0.81 -26.69 27.41
N ALA A 34 0.25 -26.51 28.19
CA ALA A 34 1.22 -25.42 28.08
C ALA A 34 2.11 -25.54 26.80
N TYR A 35 1.51 -25.42 25.62
CA TYR A 35 2.28 -25.03 24.44
C TYR A 35 2.39 -23.51 24.43
N ALA A 36 3.58 -22.98 24.66
CA ALA A 36 3.86 -21.56 24.42
C ALA A 36 4.05 -21.35 22.91
N ALA A 37 2.98 -20.97 22.21
CA ALA A 37 3.09 -20.44 20.84
C ALA A 37 4.18 -19.38 20.77
N SER A 38 4.83 -19.23 19.62
CA SER A 38 5.82 -18.16 19.44
C SER A 38 5.20 -16.80 19.78
N PRO A 39 5.97 -15.89 20.38
CA PRO A 39 5.49 -14.52 20.66
C PRO A 39 5.13 -13.81 19.34
N PRO A 40 4.24 -12.80 19.37
CA PRO A 40 3.92 -11.99 18.20
C PRO A 40 5.19 -11.45 17.53
N GLY A 41 5.24 -11.59 16.20
CA GLY A 41 6.35 -11.14 15.35
C GLY A 41 5.83 -10.59 14.02
N ASP A 42 6.52 -10.86 12.92
CA ASP A 42 6.10 -10.40 11.59
C ASP A 42 5.19 -11.42 10.86
N VAL A 43 4.98 -12.63 11.41
CA VAL A 43 4.05 -13.64 10.89
C VAL A 43 3.10 -14.19 11.97
N VAL A 44 3.57 -14.41 13.20
CA VAL A 44 2.70 -14.76 14.34
C VAL A 44 1.95 -13.52 14.81
N GLY A 45 0.62 -13.63 14.96
CA GLY A 45 -0.28 -12.53 15.27
C GLY A 45 -0.52 -11.59 14.10
N LYS A 46 -0.26 -12.02 12.85
CA LYS A 46 -0.30 -11.21 11.65
C LYS A 46 -1.18 -11.82 10.55
N VAL A 47 -1.61 -10.95 9.64
CA VAL A 47 -2.26 -11.32 8.38
C VAL A 47 -1.20 -11.27 7.28
N SER A 48 -0.75 -12.45 6.85
CA SER A 48 0.10 -12.61 5.66
C SER A 48 -0.77 -12.77 4.42
N VAL A 49 -0.37 -12.19 3.30
CA VAL A 49 -1.06 -12.35 2.00
C VAL A 49 -0.10 -12.94 0.97
N GLY A 50 -0.54 -13.93 0.22
CA GLY A 50 0.22 -14.45 -0.90
C GLY A 50 0.29 -13.40 -2.00
N TYR A 51 1.49 -13.07 -2.47
CA TYR A 51 1.73 -12.07 -3.50
C TYR A 51 2.47 -12.70 -4.68
N GLN A 52 1.80 -12.76 -5.83
CA GLN A 52 2.35 -13.35 -7.04
C GLN A 52 3.32 -12.41 -7.74
N GLY A 53 2.88 -11.17 -8.01
CA GLY A 53 3.69 -10.19 -8.74
C GLY A 53 4.17 -10.69 -10.10
N TRP A 54 3.36 -11.48 -10.82
CA TRP A 54 3.80 -12.23 -12.00
C TRP A 54 3.23 -11.74 -13.34
N PHE A 55 2.28 -10.83 -13.32
CA PHE A 55 1.66 -10.33 -14.55
C PHE A 55 2.59 -9.39 -15.29
N SER A 56 2.93 -9.71 -16.55
CA SER A 56 3.75 -8.84 -17.40
C SER A 56 3.01 -8.48 -18.70
N CYS A 57 3.43 -7.36 -19.29
CA CYS A 57 2.88 -6.82 -20.53
C CYS A 57 3.99 -6.44 -21.51
N PRO A 58 3.77 -6.48 -22.83
CA PRO A 58 4.76 -6.02 -23.80
C PRO A 58 5.20 -4.59 -23.57
N GLY A 59 6.50 -4.34 -23.50
CA GLY A 59 7.05 -3.00 -23.30
C GLY A 59 7.05 -2.48 -21.87
N ASP A 60 6.81 -3.33 -20.87
CA ASP A 60 6.95 -3.02 -19.44
C ASP A 60 8.40 -3.12 -18.96
N GLY A 61 9.29 -3.70 -19.76
CA GLY A 61 10.69 -3.91 -19.44
C GLY A 61 10.99 -5.20 -18.68
N ALA A 62 9.98 -6.05 -18.41
CA ALA A 62 10.18 -7.34 -17.75
C ALA A 62 11.02 -8.28 -18.63
N PRO A 63 12.06 -8.95 -18.09
CA PRO A 63 12.88 -9.90 -18.85
C PRO A 63 12.11 -11.05 -19.49
N ILE A 64 11.00 -11.51 -18.86
CA ILE A 64 10.15 -12.59 -19.37
C ILE A 64 9.50 -12.23 -20.72
N GLY A 65 9.19 -10.95 -20.94
CA GLY A 65 8.55 -10.43 -22.15
C GLY A 65 7.12 -10.93 -22.39
N GLY A 66 6.29 -10.11 -23.07
CA GLY A 66 4.95 -10.49 -23.48
C GLY A 66 3.90 -10.43 -22.36
N TRP A 67 2.73 -11.02 -22.63
CA TRP A 67 1.55 -11.02 -21.75
C TRP A 67 1.59 -12.20 -20.76
N TRP A 68 2.61 -12.24 -19.90
CA TRP A 68 2.82 -13.33 -18.96
C TRP A 68 1.68 -13.39 -17.93
N HIS A 69 1.10 -14.55 -17.73
CA HIS A 69 -0.09 -14.84 -16.91
C HIS A 69 -1.39 -14.14 -17.31
N TRP A 70 -1.38 -13.14 -18.20
CA TRP A 70 -2.59 -12.54 -18.73
C TRP A 70 -3.21 -13.35 -19.89
N SER A 71 -2.39 -14.07 -20.66
CA SER A 71 -2.81 -14.83 -21.82
C SER A 71 -2.20 -16.24 -21.86
N ARG A 72 -2.83 -17.17 -22.60
CA ARG A 72 -2.30 -18.54 -22.80
C ARG A 72 -1.03 -18.51 -23.63
N ASP A 73 -1.08 -17.79 -24.75
CA ASP A 73 0.09 -17.49 -25.58
C ASP A 73 0.56 -16.08 -25.21
N ARG A 74 1.67 -15.97 -24.49
CA ARG A 74 2.21 -14.71 -23.99
C ARG A 74 2.62 -13.73 -25.09
N PHE A 75 2.84 -14.21 -26.33
CA PHE A 75 3.23 -13.38 -27.46
C PHE A 75 2.05 -12.78 -28.22
N GLN A 76 0.84 -13.18 -27.87
CA GLN A 76 -0.41 -12.64 -28.40
C GLN A 76 -1.18 -11.88 -27.33
N SER A 77 -1.78 -10.75 -27.73
CA SER A 77 -2.59 -9.93 -26.81
C SER A 77 -3.73 -10.74 -26.19
N PRO A 78 -4.04 -10.54 -24.89
CA PRO A 78 -5.18 -11.17 -24.24
C PRO A 78 -6.49 -10.83 -24.96
N SER A 79 -7.32 -11.84 -25.15
CA SER A 79 -8.61 -11.76 -25.84
C SER A 79 -9.53 -12.87 -25.30
N PRO A 80 -10.84 -12.90 -25.63
CA PRO A 80 -11.72 -14.00 -25.22
C PRO A 80 -11.21 -15.38 -25.64
N ALA A 81 -10.48 -15.50 -26.76
CA ALA A 81 -9.90 -16.74 -27.25
C ALA A 81 -8.52 -17.06 -26.63
N ASN A 82 -7.80 -16.05 -26.14
CA ASN A 82 -6.46 -16.16 -25.58
C ASN A 82 -6.40 -15.56 -24.18
N THR A 83 -7.10 -16.17 -23.22
CA THR A 83 -7.20 -15.69 -21.82
C THR A 83 -6.76 -16.76 -20.83
N THR A 84 -6.22 -16.31 -19.69
CA THR A 84 -6.00 -17.13 -18.50
C THR A 84 -6.76 -16.60 -17.29
N ILE A 85 -7.35 -15.39 -17.37
CA ILE A 85 -8.00 -14.71 -16.25
C ILE A 85 -9.50 -14.96 -16.24
N VAL A 86 -10.09 -14.90 -15.05
CA VAL A 86 -11.53 -15.07 -14.82
C VAL A 86 -12.17 -13.79 -14.28
N SER A 87 -11.38 -12.86 -13.78
CA SER A 87 -11.81 -11.57 -13.24
C SER A 87 -10.97 -10.42 -13.79
N TRP A 88 -11.55 -9.21 -13.81
CA TRP A 88 -10.90 -8.00 -14.34
C TRP A 88 -10.43 -7.09 -13.22
N PRO A 89 -9.18 -6.57 -13.23
CA PRO A 89 -8.71 -5.62 -12.23
C PRO A 89 -9.44 -4.28 -12.36
N ASP A 90 -9.61 -3.58 -11.25
CA ASP A 90 -10.00 -2.18 -11.25
C ASP A 90 -8.79 -1.30 -11.59
N MET A 91 -8.78 -0.73 -12.78
CA MET A 91 -7.64 0.02 -13.33
C MET A 91 -7.52 1.48 -12.86
N ARG A 92 -8.46 1.99 -12.05
CA ARG A 92 -8.57 3.42 -11.70
C ARG A 92 -7.35 3.98 -10.94
N GLU A 93 -6.58 3.15 -10.25
CA GLU A 93 -5.42 3.59 -9.44
C GLU A 93 -4.07 3.19 -10.03
N TYR A 94 -4.05 2.56 -11.20
CA TYR A 94 -2.82 2.25 -11.91
C TYR A 94 -2.45 3.39 -12.85
N ALA A 95 -1.20 3.88 -12.79
CA ALA A 95 -0.73 4.99 -13.62
C ALA A 95 -0.56 4.60 -15.10
N ARG A 96 -0.39 3.30 -15.38
CA ARG A 96 -0.19 2.77 -16.72
C ARG A 96 -1.11 1.58 -16.97
N GLY A 97 -1.82 1.60 -18.08
CA GLY A 97 -2.61 0.50 -18.60
C GLY A 97 -2.09 0.04 -19.96
N TYR A 98 -2.13 -1.26 -20.19
CA TYR A 98 -1.72 -1.91 -21.42
C TYR A 98 -2.96 -2.38 -22.18
N THR A 99 -3.17 -1.84 -23.37
CA THR A 99 -4.36 -2.14 -24.18
C THR A 99 -4.34 -3.58 -24.69
N THR A 100 -5.46 -4.27 -24.50
CA THR A 100 -5.65 -5.67 -24.87
C THR A 100 -6.41 -5.80 -26.20
N ALA A 101 -6.55 -7.04 -26.71
CA ALA A 101 -7.42 -7.38 -27.83
C ALA A 101 -8.84 -7.81 -27.37
N TYR A 102 -9.20 -7.56 -26.13
CA TYR A 102 -10.57 -7.68 -25.68
C TYR A 102 -11.45 -6.59 -26.28
N PRO A 103 -12.77 -6.85 -26.44
CA PRO A 103 -13.72 -5.77 -26.69
C PRO A 103 -13.61 -4.66 -25.65
N PRO A 104 -14.04 -3.43 -25.96
CA PRO A 104 -14.16 -2.38 -24.95
C PRO A 104 -14.95 -2.87 -23.73
N LEU A 105 -14.70 -2.27 -22.56
CA LEU A 105 -15.50 -2.51 -21.37
C LEU A 105 -16.96 -2.17 -21.64
N GLY A 106 -17.88 -2.75 -20.87
CA GLY A 106 -19.33 -2.50 -21.04
C GLY A 106 -19.73 -1.01 -20.96
N ASN A 107 -18.90 -0.16 -20.34
CA ASN A 107 -19.05 1.29 -20.30
C ASN A 107 -18.38 2.03 -21.46
N GLY A 108 -17.85 1.33 -22.46
CA GLY A 108 -17.20 1.88 -23.65
C GLY A 108 -15.72 2.27 -23.49
N GLN A 109 -15.14 2.12 -22.31
CA GLN A 109 -13.72 2.40 -22.09
C GLN A 109 -12.83 1.31 -22.70
N PRO A 110 -11.57 1.63 -23.10
CA PRO A 110 -10.62 0.63 -23.57
C PRO A 110 -10.37 -0.45 -22.51
N ALA A 111 -10.31 -1.73 -22.93
CA ALA A 111 -9.96 -2.84 -22.07
C ALA A 111 -8.43 -2.87 -21.87
N GLN A 112 -7.98 -2.42 -20.71
CA GLN A 112 -6.57 -2.34 -20.32
C GLN A 112 -6.28 -3.20 -19.09
N LEU A 113 -5.04 -3.72 -19.02
CA LEU A 113 -4.51 -4.48 -17.89
C LEU A 113 -3.24 -3.81 -17.36
N PHE A 114 -2.90 -4.07 -16.10
CA PHE A 114 -1.65 -3.57 -15.50
C PHE A 114 -0.48 -4.55 -15.75
N SER A 115 0.75 -4.09 -15.55
CA SER A 115 1.91 -4.95 -15.35
C SER A 115 2.35 -4.94 -13.88
N SER A 116 2.55 -6.13 -13.29
CA SER A 116 3.19 -6.26 -11.97
C SER A 116 4.64 -5.75 -11.99
N TYR A 117 5.29 -5.74 -13.14
CA TYR A 117 6.67 -5.27 -13.29
C TYR A 117 6.82 -3.76 -13.21
N ASP A 118 5.74 -3.01 -13.44
CA ASP A 118 5.73 -1.55 -13.23
C ASP A 118 5.89 -1.23 -11.73
N GLU A 119 6.85 -0.38 -11.40
CA GLU A 119 7.13 -0.03 -10.00
C GLU A 119 5.92 0.61 -9.31
N GLN A 120 5.16 1.43 -10.07
CA GLN A 120 3.93 2.05 -9.57
C GLN A 120 2.86 1.01 -9.20
N THR A 121 2.76 -0.11 -9.92
CA THR A 121 1.84 -1.20 -9.59
C THR A 121 2.19 -1.83 -8.23
N VAL A 122 3.46 -2.17 -8.03
CA VAL A 122 3.92 -2.74 -6.74
C VAL A 122 3.70 -1.74 -5.60
N ASP A 123 4.00 -0.47 -5.82
CA ASP A 123 3.78 0.61 -4.85
C ASP A 123 2.30 0.75 -4.48
N THR A 124 1.41 0.71 -5.47
CA THR A 124 -0.05 0.74 -5.28
C THR A 124 -0.54 -0.46 -4.46
N HIS A 125 -0.07 -1.67 -4.75
CA HIS A 125 -0.43 -2.88 -4.02
C HIS A 125 0.02 -2.79 -2.54
N PHE A 126 1.25 -2.35 -2.26
CA PHE A 126 1.74 -2.21 -0.90
C PHE A 126 1.08 -1.05 -0.15
N ARG A 127 0.64 0.00 -0.83
CA ARG A 127 -0.22 1.04 -0.27
C ARG A 127 -1.56 0.45 0.14
N TRP A 128 -2.23 -0.34 -0.69
CA TRP A 128 -3.47 -1.02 -0.33
C TRP A 128 -3.29 -1.98 0.85
N MET A 129 -2.18 -2.73 0.90
CA MET A 129 -1.85 -3.58 2.05
C MET A 129 -1.75 -2.77 3.34
N ARG A 130 -1.11 -1.59 3.30
CA ARG A 130 -1.02 -0.70 4.45
C ARG A 130 -2.38 -0.18 4.87
N GLU A 131 -3.18 0.30 3.94
CA GLU A 131 -4.48 0.91 4.19
C GLU A 131 -5.50 -0.10 4.74
N HIS A 132 -5.35 -1.38 4.40
CA HIS A 132 -6.29 -2.43 4.77
C HIS A 132 -5.70 -3.47 5.74
N GLY A 133 -4.61 -3.16 6.42
CA GLY A 133 -4.10 -3.97 7.53
C GLY A 133 -3.53 -5.33 7.17
N CYS A 134 -3.14 -5.57 5.89
CA CYS A 134 -2.31 -6.68 5.49
C CYS A 134 -0.89 -6.41 6.00
N ASP A 135 -0.38 -7.26 6.87
CA ASP A 135 0.87 -7.00 7.59
C ASP A 135 2.10 -7.40 6.77
N THR A 136 2.04 -8.57 6.13
CA THR A 136 3.19 -9.22 5.51
C THR A 136 2.83 -9.82 4.15
N ALA A 137 3.64 -9.56 3.13
CA ALA A 137 3.52 -10.18 1.82
C ALA A 137 4.41 -11.43 1.73
N ALA A 138 3.82 -12.59 1.40
CA ALA A 138 4.55 -13.80 1.03
C ALA A 138 4.85 -13.73 -0.47
N LEU A 139 6.03 -13.21 -0.84
CA LEU A 139 6.43 -13.10 -2.24
C LEU A 139 6.73 -14.47 -2.81
N GLN A 140 5.89 -14.91 -3.75
CA GLN A 140 6.06 -16.21 -4.38
C GLN A 140 7.26 -16.21 -5.33
N ARG A 141 8.08 -17.25 -5.20
CA ARG A 141 9.27 -17.49 -6.00
C ARG A 141 9.24 -18.91 -6.56
N PHE A 142 8.96 -19.01 -7.85
CA PHE A 142 9.01 -20.26 -8.60
C PHE A 142 10.46 -20.58 -8.98
N ASN A 143 10.67 -21.66 -9.75
CA ASN A 143 12.01 -22.06 -10.16
C ASN A 143 12.84 -20.88 -10.74
N PRO A 144 13.83 -20.35 -10.00
CA PRO A 144 14.59 -19.16 -10.42
C PRO A 144 15.64 -19.45 -11.50
N PHE A 145 15.82 -20.71 -11.87
CA PHE A 145 16.70 -21.18 -12.97
C PHE A 145 15.92 -21.39 -14.27
N GLY A 146 14.61 -21.16 -14.26
CA GLY A 146 13.76 -21.15 -15.46
C GLY A 146 13.61 -19.75 -16.07
N ASP A 147 12.75 -19.64 -17.08
CA ASP A 147 12.51 -18.39 -17.85
C ASP A 147 12.11 -17.20 -16.98
N GLU A 148 11.41 -17.45 -15.88
CA GLU A 148 10.95 -16.40 -14.96
C GLU A 148 12.04 -15.84 -14.05
N GLY A 149 13.15 -16.55 -13.87
CA GLY A 149 14.17 -16.23 -12.87
C GLY A 149 14.59 -14.77 -12.85
N PRO A 150 15.06 -14.19 -13.96
CA PRO A 150 15.48 -12.78 -14.01
C PRO A 150 14.38 -11.79 -13.67
N THR A 151 13.12 -12.08 -14.06
CA THR A 151 11.96 -11.26 -13.71
C THR A 151 11.68 -11.34 -12.21
N ARG A 152 11.75 -12.54 -11.61
CA ARG A 152 11.55 -12.76 -10.17
C ARG A 152 12.63 -12.10 -9.32
N ASP A 153 13.87 -12.07 -9.79
CA ASP A 153 14.97 -11.36 -9.12
C ASP A 153 14.68 -9.85 -9.05
N ALA A 154 14.30 -9.25 -10.18
CA ALA A 154 13.93 -7.84 -10.24
C ALA A 154 12.67 -7.52 -9.41
N MET A 155 11.67 -8.39 -9.43
CA MET A 155 10.46 -8.24 -8.60
C MET A 155 10.77 -8.23 -7.11
N THR A 156 11.72 -9.05 -6.65
CA THR A 156 12.14 -9.06 -5.24
C THR A 156 12.69 -7.70 -4.80
N VAL A 157 13.45 -7.03 -5.67
CA VAL A 157 13.97 -5.66 -5.42
C VAL A 157 12.83 -4.64 -5.33
N LYS A 158 11.88 -4.69 -6.27
CA LYS A 158 10.72 -3.78 -6.30
C LYS A 158 9.82 -3.97 -5.06
N VAL A 159 9.53 -5.22 -4.70
CA VAL A 159 8.74 -5.57 -3.51
C VAL A 159 9.42 -5.09 -2.24
N ARG A 160 10.74 -5.30 -2.10
CA ARG A 160 11.49 -4.78 -0.96
C ARG A 160 11.35 -3.26 -0.84
N GLY A 161 11.57 -2.51 -1.93
CA GLY A 161 11.47 -1.06 -1.93
C GLY A 161 10.06 -0.56 -1.58
N ALA A 162 9.01 -1.20 -2.10
CA ALA A 162 7.63 -0.86 -1.77
C ALA A 162 7.29 -1.21 -0.30
N ALA A 163 7.74 -2.35 0.19
CA ALA A 163 7.55 -2.75 1.58
C ALA A 163 8.21 -1.75 2.56
N GLU A 164 9.43 -1.29 2.26
CA GLU A 164 10.14 -0.25 3.00
C GLU A 164 9.35 1.07 3.01
N ARG A 165 8.89 1.54 1.84
CA ARG A 165 8.13 2.80 1.71
C ARG A 165 6.81 2.78 2.48
N HIS A 166 6.10 1.66 2.47
CA HIS A 166 4.77 1.55 3.07
C HIS A 166 4.77 0.95 4.49
N GLY A 167 5.95 0.64 5.05
CA GLY A 167 6.07 0.06 6.40
C GLY A 167 5.38 -1.31 6.49
N ARG A 168 5.41 -2.09 5.41
CA ARG A 168 4.93 -3.48 5.38
C ARG A 168 6.10 -4.44 5.42
N LYS A 169 5.82 -5.70 5.71
CA LYS A 169 6.84 -6.76 5.70
C LYS A 169 6.69 -7.65 4.48
N PHE A 170 7.77 -8.32 4.09
CA PHE A 170 7.73 -9.37 3.08
C PHE A 170 8.70 -10.51 3.45
N TYR A 171 8.43 -11.68 2.94
CA TYR A 171 9.35 -12.81 2.96
C TYR A 171 9.29 -13.59 1.65
N ILE A 172 10.33 -14.39 1.37
CA ILE A 172 10.39 -15.24 0.19
C ILE A 172 9.60 -16.53 0.47
N MET A 173 8.68 -16.85 -0.42
CA MET A 173 7.92 -18.10 -0.42
C MET A 173 8.25 -18.88 -1.68
N TYR A 174 9.11 -19.89 -1.54
CA TYR A 174 9.46 -20.79 -2.62
C TYR A 174 8.28 -21.73 -2.93
N ASP A 175 7.82 -21.73 -4.18
CA ASP A 175 6.89 -22.73 -4.72
C ASP A 175 7.71 -23.74 -5.54
N VAL A 176 7.78 -24.98 -5.09
CA VAL A 176 8.63 -26.00 -5.68
C VAL A 176 7.99 -26.79 -6.82
N THR A 177 6.79 -26.39 -7.26
CA THR A 177 6.06 -27.06 -8.35
C THR A 177 6.87 -27.10 -9.63
N GLY A 178 7.06 -28.30 -10.21
CA GLY A 178 7.79 -28.51 -11.44
C GLY A 178 9.32 -28.30 -11.36
N TRP A 179 9.86 -28.06 -10.15
CA TRP A 179 11.28 -27.75 -9.97
C TRP A 179 12.09 -28.98 -9.63
N THR A 180 12.47 -29.75 -10.65
CA THR A 180 13.10 -31.08 -10.51
C THR A 180 14.43 -31.09 -9.73
N ALA A 181 15.26 -30.05 -9.86
CA ALA A 181 16.55 -29.91 -9.16
C ALA A 181 16.42 -29.09 -7.86
N MET A 182 15.22 -29.01 -7.27
CA MET A 182 14.87 -28.18 -6.13
C MET A 182 15.86 -28.28 -4.97
N GLN A 183 16.24 -29.48 -4.56
CA GLN A 183 17.03 -29.71 -3.34
C GLN A 183 18.37 -28.95 -3.33
N SER A 184 19.09 -28.91 -4.46
CA SER A 184 20.36 -28.17 -4.57
C SER A 184 20.14 -26.70 -4.93
N GLN A 185 19.27 -26.45 -5.89
CA GLN A 185 19.08 -25.13 -6.48
C GLN A 185 18.38 -24.14 -5.53
N ILE A 186 17.49 -24.59 -4.65
CA ILE A 186 16.86 -23.72 -3.63
C ILE A 186 17.91 -23.17 -2.63
N LYS A 187 18.92 -23.98 -2.29
CA LYS A 187 20.03 -23.58 -1.42
C LYS A 187 20.94 -22.59 -2.13
N GLU A 188 21.26 -22.87 -3.39
CA GLU A 188 22.07 -21.99 -4.24
C GLU A 188 21.40 -20.63 -4.43
N ASP A 189 20.11 -20.62 -4.76
CA ASP A 189 19.34 -19.39 -4.93
C ASP A 189 19.28 -18.55 -3.64
N TRP A 190 19.05 -19.19 -2.51
CA TRP A 190 19.07 -18.49 -1.21
C TRP A 190 20.41 -17.83 -0.94
N LEU A 191 21.51 -18.56 -1.07
CA LEU A 191 22.85 -18.05 -0.77
C LEU A 191 23.27 -16.93 -1.71
N ASN A 192 23.01 -17.09 -3.01
CA ASN A 192 23.57 -16.21 -4.04
C ASN A 192 22.66 -15.01 -4.38
N ARG A 193 21.36 -15.10 -4.06
CA ARG A 193 20.37 -14.09 -4.49
C ARG A 193 19.49 -13.58 -3.36
N MET A 194 18.84 -14.46 -2.58
CA MET A 194 17.74 -14.04 -1.68
C MET A 194 18.20 -13.67 -0.28
N SER A 195 19.24 -14.28 0.27
CA SER A 195 19.70 -14.03 1.64
C SER A 195 20.11 -12.57 1.88
N ALA A 196 20.66 -11.88 0.88
CA ALA A 196 21.04 -10.48 0.97
C ALA A 196 19.84 -9.55 1.27
N HIS A 197 18.62 -9.93 0.86
CA HIS A 197 17.42 -9.15 1.14
C HIS A 197 17.01 -9.16 2.62
N THR A 198 17.50 -10.12 3.40
CA THR A 198 17.22 -10.21 4.85
C THR A 198 17.84 -9.07 5.66
N ALA A 199 18.77 -8.30 5.08
CA ALA A 199 19.32 -7.09 5.68
C ALA A 199 18.31 -5.92 5.71
N SER A 200 17.27 -5.96 4.87
CA SER A 200 16.23 -4.93 4.86
C SER A 200 15.40 -4.95 6.15
N PRO A 201 15.07 -3.78 6.72
CA PRO A 201 14.15 -3.69 7.85
C PRO A 201 12.71 -4.15 7.48
N ALA A 202 12.37 -4.19 6.19
CA ALA A 202 11.10 -4.69 5.68
C ALA A 202 11.07 -6.22 5.52
N TYR A 203 12.22 -6.91 5.60
CA TYR A 203 12.21 -8.37 5.57
C TYR A 203 11.61 -8.94 6.85
N ALA A 204 10.63 -9.84 6.73
CA ALA A 204 9.90 -10.40 7.86
C ALA A 204 10.80 -11.22 8.79
N ARG A 205 10.63 -11.03 10.10
CA ARG A 205 11.33 -11.79 11.14
C ARG A 205 10.35 -12.36 12.15
N GLN A 206 10.61 -13.59 12.54
CA GLN A 206 9.91 -14.27 13.62
C GLN A 206 10.93 -14.83 14.62
N ASN A 207 10.75 -14.54 15.89
CA ASN A 207 11.72 -14.91 16.93
C ASN A 207 13.15 -14.41 16.61
N GLY A 208 13.26 -13.19 16.01
CA GLY A 208 14.53 -12.60 15.56
C GLY A 208 15.13 -13.20 14.28
N ARG A 209 14.58 -14.29 13.75
CA ARG A 209 15.07 -15.02 12.57
C ARG A 209 14.39 -14.55 11.30
N PRO A 210 15.09 -14.43 10.17
CA PRO A 210 14.45 -14.14 8.88
C PRO A 210 13.50 -15.27 8.48
N VAL A 211 12.32 -14.90 8.00
CA VAL A 211 11.27 -15.85 7.61
C VAL A 211 11.52 -16.34 6.18
N VAL A 212 11.40 -17.64 5.96
CA VAL A 212 11.32 -18.25 4.63
C VAL A 212 10.18 -19.27 4.62
N CYS A 213 9.43 -19.34 3.52
CA CYS A 213 8.42 -20.37 3.32
C CYS A 213 8.84 -21.30 2.18
N VAL A 214 8.62 -22.60 2.36
CA VAL A 214 8.70 -23.60 1.27
C VAL A 214 7.33 -24.23 1.10
N TRP A 215 6.71 -23.99 -0.06
CA TRP A 215 5.40 -24.51 -0.42
C TRP A 215 5.51 -25.63 -1.42
N GLY A 216 4.82 -26.75 -1.14
CA GLY A 216 4.69 -27.84 -2.10
C GLY A 216 5.25 -29.19 -1.63
N PHE A 217 5.79 -29.30 -0.40
CA PHE A 217 6.27 -30.59 0.11
C PHE A 217 5.12 -31.52 0.50
N GLY A 218 5.20 -32.78 0.04
CA GLY A 218 4.27 -33.85 0.37
C GLY A 218 2.93 -33.84 -0.37
N PHE A 219 2.74 -32.96 -1.35
CA PHE A 219 1.55 -33.01 -2.20
C PHE A 219 1.53 -34.29 -3.08
N ASN A 220 0.35 -34.88 -3.24
CA ASN A 220 0.13 -36.08 -4.01
C ASN A 220 -0.22 -35.72 -5.47
N ASP A 221 0.76 -35.17 -6.19
CA ASP A 221 0.65 -34.85 -7.62
C ASP A 221 2.00 -35.00 -8.33
N ASP A 222 1.95 -35.05 -9.68
CA ASP A 222 3.11 -35.28 -10.55
C ASP A 222 4.04 -34.07 -10.59
N GLY A 223 3.57 -32.89 -10.22
CA GLY A 223 4.36 -31.65 -10.21
C GLY A 223 5.37 -31.57 -9.04
N ARG A 224 5.21 -32.42 -8.03
CA ARG A 224 5.99 -32.37 -6.77
C ARG A 224 6.43 -33.77 -6.30
N PRO A 225 7.20 -34.53 -7.12
CA PRO A 225 7.54 -35.93 -6.86
C PRO A 225 8.69 -36.13 -5.86
N PHE A 226 8.94 -35.14 -4.96
CA PHE A 226 10.09 -35.16 -4.07
C PHE A 226 9.97 -36.23 -2.98
N ALA A 227 11.12 -36.88 -2.67
CA ALA A 227 11.18 -37.80 -1.56
C ALA A 227 11.22 -37.09 -0.21
N PRO A 228 10.67 -37.67 0.89
CA PRO A 228 10.68 -37.06 2.21
C PRO A 228 12.08 -36.64 2.68
N ALA A 229 13.11 -37.47 2.44
CA ALA A 229 14.50 -37.17 2.85
C ALA A 229 15.05 -35.90 2.18
N ALA A 230 14.75 -35.67 0.90
CA ALA A 230 15.17 -34.46 0.17
C ALA A 230 14.45 -33.20 0.72
N CYS A 231 13.19 -33.32 1.06
CA CYS A 231 12.41 -32.25 1.66
C CYS A 231 12.91 -31.92 3.08
N LEU A 232 13.16 -32.93 3.89
CA LEU A 232 13.69 -32.78 5.26
C LEU A 232 15.08 -32.13 5.26
N ASP A 233 15.94 -32.51 4.32
CA ASP A 233 17.26 -31.89 4.13
C ASP A 233 17.13 -30.38 3.85
N VAL A 234 16.20 -29.95 3.00
CA VAL A 234 15.97 -28.53 2.69
C VAL A 234 15.47 -27.79 3.93
N VAL A 235 14.50 -28.34 4.67
CA VAL A 235 13.97 -27.70 5.90
C VAL A 235 15.09 -27.52 6.93
N ASN A 236 15.85 -28.58 7.22
CA ASN A 236 16.94 -28.55 8.18
C ASN A 236 18.07 -27.62 7.76
N TRP A 237 18.35 -27.55 6.45
CA TRP A 237 19.34 -26.63 5.92
C TRP A 237 18.94 -25.16 6.14
N PHE A 238 17.70 -24.76 5.85
CA PHE A 238 17.22 -23.39 6.14
C PHE A 238 17.27 -23.08 7.65
N LYS A 239 16.93 -24.05 8.51
CA LYS A 239 17.07 -23.89 9.97
C LYS A 239 18.54 -23.66 10.36
N ALA A 240 19.48 -24.37 9.75
CA ALA A 240 20.92 -24.17 9.95
C ALA A 240 21.42 -22.81 9.44
N GLN A 241 20.76 -22.21 8.42
CA GLN A 241 20.99 -20.83 7.99
C GLN A 241 20.39 -19.78 8.96
N GLY A 242 19.82 -20.20 10.08
CA GLY A 242 19.20 -19.31 11.07
C GLY A 242 17.80 -18.82 10.70
N CYS A 243 17.14 -19.41 9.71
CA CYS A 243 15.80 -19.00 9.28
C CYS A 243 14.69 -19.54 10.20
N TYR A 244 13.60 -18.79 10.29
CA TYR A 244 12.30 -19.30 10.71
C TYR A 244 11.58 -19.86 9.48
N VAL A 245 11.33 -21.18 9.45
CA VAL A 245 10.88 -21.88 8.25
C VAL A 245 9.40 -22.22 8.34
N ILE A 246 8.61 -21.72 7.38
CA ILE A 246 7.18 -22.02 7.22
C ILE A 246 7.02 -23.12 6.16
N GLY A 247 6.18 -24.12 6.43
CA GLY A 247 5.81 -25.16 5.48
C GLY A 247 4.44 -24.90 4.88
N GLY A 248 4.35 -24.61 3.57
CA GLY A 248 3.12 -24.69 2.80
C GLY A 248 2.85 -26.14 2.41
N VAL A 249 1.92 -26.79 3.12
CA VAL A 249 1.72 -28.25 3.07
C VAL A 249 0.33 -28.62 2.54
N PRO A 250 0.09 -29.87 2.14
CA PRO A 250 -1.24 -30.33 1.72
C PRO A 250 -2.30 -30.16 2.81
N THR A 251 -3.56 -30.13 2.40
CA THR A 251 -4.71 -30.06 3.31
C THR A 251 -4.70 -31.18 4.35
N TYR A 252 -4.52 -32.43 3.91
CA TYR A 252 -4.61 -33.62 4.75
C TYR A 252 -3.21 -34.10 5.18
N TRP A 253 -2.30 -33.15 5.43
CA TRP A 253 -0.90 -33.41 5.81
C TRP A 253 -0.75 -34.35 7.00
N ARG A 254 -1.62 -34.23 8.00
CA ARG A 254 -1.58 -35.00 9.23
C ARG A 254 -1.94 -36.49 8.99
N GLN A 255 -2.89 -36.73 8.07
CA GLN A 255 -3.37 -38.10 7.75
C GLN A 255 -2.58 -38.76 6.62
N GLY A 256 -1.92 -38.02 5.76
CA GLY A 256 -1.20 -38.55 4.58
C GLY A 256 -2.14 -39.18 3.55
N VAL A 257 -3.34 -38.58 3.31
CA VAL A 257 -4.35 -39.06 2.40
C VAL A 257 -4.77 -37.97 1.40
N ASN A 258 -5.52 -38.29 0.39
CA ASN A 258 -6.08 -37.40 -0.64
C ASN A 258 -4.99 -36.59 -1.36
N ASP A 259 -4.89 -35.30 -1.06
CA ASP A 259 -3.86 -34.41 -1.62
C ASP A 259 -2.50 -34.50 -0.93
N SER A 260 -2.38 -35.34 0.13
CA SER A 260 -1.15 -35.57 0.88
C SER A 260 -0.61 -36.99 0.67
N ARG A 261 0.69 -37.09 0.42
CA ARG A 261 1.36 -38.39 0.37
C ARG A 261 1.70 -38.89 1.80
N PRO A 262 1.65 -40.22 2.04
CA PRO A 262 2.09 -40.79 3.29
C PRO A 262 3.64 -40.65 3.48
N GLY A 263 4.12 -40.74 4.74
CA GLY A 263 5.54 -40.74 5.07
C GLY A 263 6.20 -39.38 5.18
N PHE A 264 5.42 -38.29 5.23
CA PHE A 264 5.95 -36.92 5.35
C PHE A 264 5.85 -36.33 6.77
N SER A 265 5.36 -37.05 7.76
CA SER A 265 5.17 -36.50 9.12
C SER A 265 6.43 -35.88 9.70
N GLU A 266 7.61 -36.53 9.52
CA GLU A 266 8.90 -36.01 10.01
C GLU A 266 9.26 -34.69 9.31
N VAL A 267 8.96 -34.54 8.00
CA VAL A 267 9.16 -33.31 7.24
C VAL A 267 8.27 -32.19 7.78
N TYR A 268 7.01 -32.50 8.02
CA TYR A 268 6.04 -31.51 8.51
C TYR A 268 6.41 -31.05 9.94
N HIS A 269 6.75 -31.97 10.82
CA HIS A 269 7.15 -31.66 12.18
C HIS A 269 8.54 -30.99 12.30
N ALA A 270 9.31 -30.95 11.21
CA ALA A 270 10.57 -30.21 11.16
C ALA A 270 10.37 -28.70 10.94
N PHE A 271 9.24 -28.22 10.47
CA PHE A 271 8.97 -26.81 10.28
C PHE A 271 8.78 -26.07 11.61
N HIS A 272 8.95 -24.75 11.61
CA HIS A 272 8.60 -23.91 12.76
C HIS A 272 7.11 -23.50 12.74
N MET A 273 6.52 -23.43 11.55
CA MET A 273 5.11 -23.09 11.33
C MET A 273 4.58 -23.88 10.15
N LEU A 274 3.33 -24.36 10.24
CA LEU A 274 2.62 -24.98 9.12
C LEU A 274 1.50 -24.10 8.60
N SER A 275 1.41 -24.02 7.26
CA SER A 275 0.38 -23.30 6.52
C SER A 275 -0.31 -24.25 5.53
N PRO A 276 -1.29 -25.06 5.98
CA PRO A 276 -1.97 -26.03 5.14
C PRO A 276 -2.83 -25.34 4.06
N TRP A 277 -2.76 -25.90 2.85
CA TRP A 277 -3.48 -25.38 1.68
C TRP A 277 -4.90 -25.89 1.66
N MET A 278 -5.91 -24.97 1.61
CA MET A 278 -7.31 -25.38 1.58
C MET A 278 -8.08 -24.86 0.36
N VAL A 279 -7.44 -24.12 -0.53
CA VAL A 279 -8.09 -23.56 -1.74
C VAL A 279 -8.71 -24.70 -2.57
N GLY A 280 -9.98 -24.52 -2.98
CA GLY A 280 -10.72 -25.50 -3.77
C GLY A 280 -11.26 -26.72 -2.99
N ARG A 281 -11.13 -26.76 -1.65
CA ARG A 281 -11.62 -27.91 -0.85
C ARG A 281 -13.09 -27.80 -0.47
N THR A 282 -13.61 -26.59 -0.36
CA THR A 282 -15.04 -26.30 -0.16
C THR A 282 -15.40 -24.93 -0.71
N GLY A 283 -16.66 -24.76 -1.14
CA GLY A 283 -17.25 -23.51 -1.63
C GLY A 283 -18.50 -23.09 -0.86
N THR A 284 -18.80 -23.72 0.30
CA THR A 284 -20.01 -23.45 1.07
C THR A 284 -19.70 -23.08 2.52
N LEU A 285 -20.62 -22.37 3.18
CA LEU A 285 -20.47 -22.00 4.60
C LEU A 285 -20.44 -23.24 5.52
N ASP A 286 -21.34 -24.19 5.28
CA ASP A 286 -21.40 -25.45 6.03
C ASP A 286 -20.12 -26.28 5.80
N GLY A 287 -19.60 -26.26 4.57
CA GLY A 287 -18.31 -26.88 4.25
C GLY A 287 -17.15 -26.26 5.02
N LEU A 288 -17.12 -24.93 5.21
CA LEU A 288 -16.12 -24.28 6.05
C LEU A 288 -16.23 -24.66 7.53
N ASP A 289 -17.46 -24.82 8.04
CA ASP A 289 -17.66 -25.26 9.43
C ASP A 289 -17.30 -26.74 9.62
N GLY A 290 -17.62 -27.59 8.65
CA GLY A 290 -17.15 -28.97 8.62
C GLY A 290 -15.62 -29.06 8.54
N PHE A 291 -14.99 -28.21 7.75
CA PHE A 291 -13.54 -28.13 7.62
C PHE A 291 -12.87 -27.65 8.91
N TYR A 292 -13.46 -26.63 9.56
CA TYR A 292 -13.05 -26.20 10.88
C TYR A 292 -13.00 -27.35 11.88
N THR A 293 -14.09 -28.11 11.99
CA THR A 293 -14.23 -29.18 12.99
C THR A 293 -13.33 -30.39 12.69
N ASN A 294 -13.27 -30.80 11.42
CA ASN A 294 -12.67 -32.09 11.05
C ASN A 294 -11.20 -31.99 10.62
N VAL A 295 -10.74 -30.78 10.26
CA VAL A 295 -9.38 -30.55 9.77
C VAL A 295 -8.63 -29.55 10.67
N ASN A 296 -9.12 -28.32 10.80
CA ASN A 296 -8.34 -27.27 11.46
C ASN A 296 -8.17 -27.49 12.97
N VAL A 297 -9.20 -27.96 13.68
CA VAL A 297 -9.11 -28.24 15.14
C VAL A 297 -8.11 -29.36 15.43
N PRO A 298 -8.15 -30.52 14.75
CA PRO A 298 -7.15 -31.56 14.91
C PRO A 298 -5.74 -31.16 14.46
N ASP A 299 -5.61 -30.33 13.42
CA ASP A 299 -4.32 -29.83 12.92
C ASP A 299 -3.65 -28.93 13.95
N LEU A 300 -4.42 -28.00 14.56
CA LEU A 300 -3.92 -27.15 15.65
C LEU A 300 -3.44 -27.99 16.84
N ALA A 301 -4.17 -29.05 17.20
CA ALA A 301 -3.79 -29.94 18.29
C ALA A 301 -2.46 -30.67 18.01
N ASP A 302 -2.27 -31.15 16.79
CA ASP A 302 -1.03 -31.81 16.36
C ASP A 302 0.16 -30.82 16.37
N CYS A 303 -0.04 -29.63 15.78
CA CYS A 303 0.97 -28.57 15.81
C CYS A 303 1.38 -28.20 17.24
N ALA A 304 0.41 -28.04 18.15
CA ALA A 304 0.66 -27.73 19.54
C ALA A 304 1.45 -28.85 20.26
N ALA A 305 1.15 -30.13 19.97
CA ALA A 305 1.88 -31.27 20.55
C ALA A 305 3.35 -31.33 20.09
N HIS A 306 3.68 -30.77 18.94
CA HIS A 306 5.03 -30.77 18.37
C HIS A 306 5.77 -29.43 18.49
N GLY A 307 5.18 -28.43 19.14
CA GLY A 307 5.82 -27.12 19.31
C GLY A 307 5.90 -26.30 18.00
N ILE A 308 4.89 -26.40 17.13
CA ILE A 308 4.83 -25.80 15.81
C ILE A 308 3.72 -24.75 15.78
N ASP A 309 3.98 -23.57 15.24
CA ASP A 309 2.96 -22.55 15.03
C ASP A 309 2.03 -22.94 13.86
N TYR A 310 0.76 -22.53 13.91
CA TYR A 310 -0.26 -22.87 12.92
C TYR A 310 -0.78 -21.61 12.20
N GLN A 311 -0.58 -21.55 10.88
CA GLN A 311 -1.01 -20.45 10.01
C GLN A 311 -1.90 -20.99 8.88
N PRO A 312 -3.18 -21.31 9.15
CA PRO A 312 -4.06 -21.85 8.11
C PRO A 312 -4.28 -20.87 6.98
N CYS A 313 -4.43 -21.41 5.76
CA CYS A 313 -4.82 -20.66 4.59
C CYS A 313 -6.31 -20.29 4.68
N VAL A 314 -6.62 -19.03 4.37
CA VAL A 314 -7.98 -18.52 4.19
C VAL A 314 -8.12 -17.93 2.78
N MET A 315 -9.32 -17.97 2.19
CA MET A 315 -9.54 -17.46 0.83
C MET A 315 -10.86 -16.69 0.73
N PRO A 316 -10.94 -15.66 -0.16
CA PRO A 316 -12.17 -14.89 -0.37
C PRO A 316 -13.28 -15.68 -1.10
N GLY A 317 -12.94 -16.79 -1.71
CA GLY A 317 -13.79 -17.57 -2.61
C GLY A 317 -13.44 -17.36 -4.09
N ASP A 318 -13.69 -18.36 -4.91
CA ASP A 318 -13.49 -18.32 -6.35
C ASP A 318 -14.69 -17.62 -7.03
N LEU A 319 -14.43 -16.52 -7.73
CA LEU A 319 -15.44 -15.76 -8.48
C LEU A 319 -16.07 -16.61 -9.59
N SER A 320 -15.29 -17.45 -10.26
CA SER A 320 -15.81 -18.27 -11.37
C SER A 320 -16.78 -19.35 -10.92
N ALA A 321 -16.70 -19.77 -9.65
CA ALA A 321 -17.54 -20.80 -9.05
C ALA A 321 -18.67 -20.24 -8.16
N GLY A 322 -18.79 -18.90 -8.03
CA GLY A 322 -19.82 -18.26 -7.21
C GLY A 322 -19.65 -18.50 -5.70
N HIS A 323 -18.42 -18.74 -5.23
CA HIS A 323 -18.18 -19.05 -3.82
C HIS A 323 -18.21 -17.83 -2.91
N ARG A 324 -18.00 -16.62 -3.44
CA ARG A 324 -17.79 -15.41 -2.63
C ARG A 324 -18.98 -15.00 -1.79
N ARG A 325 -20.19 -15.20 -2.30
CA ARG A 325 -21.45 -14.86 -1.60
C ARG A 325 -21.38 -13.48 -0.97
N HIS A 326 -21.05 -12.47 -1.80
CA HIS A 326 -20.82 -11.06 -1.39
C HIS A 326 -20.02 -10.93 -0.08
N GLY A 327 -18.99 -11.77 0.13
CA GLY A 327 -18.05 -11.70 1.24
C GLY A 327 -18.36 -12.61 2.44
N ASP A 328 -19.55 -13.24 2.54
CA ASP A 328 -19.92 -14.09 3.68
C ASP A 328 -19.06 -15.35 3.77
N PHE A 329 -18.65 -15.92 2.63
CA PHE A 329 -17.73 -17.06 2.61
C PHE A 329 -16.38 -16.68 3.23
N TYR A 330 -15.82 -15.54 2.83
CA TYR A 330 -14.55 -15.07 3.36
C TYR A 330 -14.62 -14.73 4.85
N TRP A 331 -15.71 -14.06 5.25
CA TRP A 331 -15.92 -13.72 6.67
C TRP A 331 -16.04 -14.95 7.55
N ARG A 332 -16.81 -15.98 7.12
CA ARG A 332 -16.93 -17.26 7.85
C ARG A 332 -15.57 -17.92 8.02
N HIS A 333 -14.73 -17.85 7.00
CA HIS A 333 -13.39 -18.42 7.05
C HIS A 333 -12.50 -17.69 8.08
N LEU A 334 -12.46 -16.35 8.03
CA LEU A 334 -11.73 -15.52 9.00
C LEU A 334 -12.24 -15.72 10.43
N TYR A 335 -13.56 -15.78 10.62
CA TYR A 335 -14.19 -16.08 11.91
C TYR A 335 -13.77 -17.45 12.46
N ASN A 336 -13.80 -18.48 11.62
CA ASN A 336 -13.43 -19.85 12.03
C ASN A 336 -11.96 -19.91 12.47
N MET A 337 -11.04 -19.29 11.77
CA MET A 337 -9.62 -19.30 12.14
C MET A 337 -9.33 -18.44 13.37
N THR A 338 -10.08 -17.36 13.56
CA THR A 338 -9.97 -16.52 14.76
C THR A 338 -10.45 -17.27 16.01
N ARG A 339 -11.64 -17.89 15.97
CA ARG A 339 -12.17 -18.67 17.09
C ARG A 339 -11.35 -19.93 17.40
N LEU A 340 -10.66 -20.47 16.39
CA LEU A 340 -9.71 -21.57 16.54
C LEU A 340 -8.52 -21.17 17.43
N GLY A 341 -8.09 -19.91 17.38
CA GLY A 341 -6.87 -19.43 18.02
C GLY A 341 -5.63 -19.75 17.21
N ALA A 342 -5.72 -19.72 15.87
CA ALA A 342 -4.58 -19.84 14.97
C ALA A 342 -3.49 -18.80 15.30
N GLN A 343 -2.21 -19.14 15.10
CA GLN A 343 -1.10 -18.24 15.41
C GLN A 343 -0.84 -17.21 14.31
N GLY A 344 -1.22 -17.47 13.07
CA GLY A 344 -1.16 -16.54 11.94
C GLY A 344 -2.29 -16.80 10.96
N LEU A 345 -2.50 -15.88 9.99
CA LEU A 345 -3.39 -16.11 8.85
C LEU A 345 -2.60 -15.98 7.56
N TYR A 346 -2.88 -16.85 6.59
CA TYR A 346 -2.38 -16.74 5.23
C TYR A 346 -3.56 -16.57 4.26
N VAL A 347 -3.65 -15.40 3.61
CA VAL A 347 -4.71 -15.11 2.62
C VAL A 347 -4.26 -15.55 1.24
N SER A 348 -4.99 -16.44 0.62
CA SER A 348 -4.79 -16.88 -0.76
C SER A 348 -5.86 -16.26 -1.65
N MET A 349 -5.50 -15.27 -2.49
CA MET A 349 -4.23 -14.57 -2.72
C MET A 349 -4.48 -13.07 -2.75
N PHE A 350 -3.41 -12.26 -2.75
CA PHE A 350 -3.58 -10.82 -2.95
C PHE A 350 -3.99 -10.50 -4.40
N ASP A 351 -3.27 -11.01 -5.40
CA ASP A 351 -3.31 -10.55 -6.80
C ASP A 351 -3.59 -11.68 -7.84
N GLU A 352 -4.28 -12.75 -7.50
CA GLU A 352 -4.47 -13.92 -8.37
C GLU A 352 -5.74 -13.83 -9.24
N TYR A 353 -5.75 -12.94 -10.24
CA TYR A 353 -6.88 -12.69 -11.14
C TYR A 353 -7.20 -13.86 -12.09
N ASN A 354 -6.23 -14.74 -12.33
CA ASN A 354 -6.38 -15.90 -13.19
C ASN A 354 -7.21 -17.02 -12.54
N GLU A 355 -7.27 -17.11 -11.22
CA GLU A 355 -8.11 -18.06 -10.49
C GLU A 355 -9.37 -17.41 -9.89
N GLY A 356 -9.42 -16.08 -9.83
CA GLY A 356 -10.56 -15.34 -9.31
C GLY A 356 -10.67 -15.37 -7.78
N ASN A 357 -9.57 -15.61 -7.07
CA ASN A 357 -9.50 -15.64 -5.61
C ASN A 357 -8.72 -14.46 -5.01
N GLN A 358 -8.39 -13.44 -5.80
CA GLN A 358 -7.70 -12.23 -5.34
C GLN A 358 -8.54 -11.40 -4.36
N ILE A 359 -7.86 -10.68 -3.45
CA ILE A 359 -8.47 -9.64 -2.61
C ILE A 359 -8.17 -8.22 -3.14
N ALA A 360 -7.21 -8.06 -4.06
CA ALA A 360 -6.89 -6.79 -4.71
C ALA A 360 -8.11 -6.22 -5.46
N LYS A 361 -8.10 -4.90 -5.69
CA LYS A 361 -9.24 -4.19 -6.28
C LYS A 361 -9.63 -4.78 -7.63
N THR A 362 -10.89 -5.17 -7.72
CA THR A 362 -11.49 -5.88 -8.85
C THR A 362 -12.67 -5.08 -9.40
N SER A 363 -12.96 -5.20 -10.68
CA SER A 363 -14.13 -4.58 -11.33
C SER A 363 -15.40 -4.80 -10.51
N GLU A 364 -16.09 -3.69 -10.24
CA GLU A 364 -17.30 -3.66 -9.39
C GLU A 364 -18.50 -4.31 -10.07
N THR A 365 -18.67 -4.04 -11.37
CA THR A 365 -19.84 -4.49 -12.15
C THR A 365 -19.44 -5.02 -13.53
N GLN A 366 -20.32 -5.74 -14.18
CA GLN A 366 -20.14 -6.21 -15.57
C GLN A 366 -19.93 -5.04 -16.56
N ALA A 367 -20.40 -3.83 -16.26
CA ALA A 367 -20.12 -2.64 -17.08
C ALA A 367 -18.64 -2.23 -17.06
N THR A 368 -17.86 -2.68 -16.10
CA THR A 368 -16.41 -2.39 -15.97
C THR A 368 -15.53 -3.58 -16.35
N THR A 369 -16.10 -4.62 -16.97
CA THR A 369 -15.39 -5.75 -17.60
C THR A 369 -15.51 -5.70 -19.13
N PRO A 370 -14.64 -6.40 -19.87
CA PRO A 370 -14.78 -6.53 -21.34
C PRO A 370 -16.13 -7.11 -21.76
N ALA A 371 -16.86 -6.40 -22.62
CA ALA A 371 -18.22 -6.73 -23.02
C ALA A 371 -18.30 -8.11 -23.67
N GLY A 372 -19.19 -8.96 -23.15
CA GLY A 372 -19.44 -10.30 -23.70
C GLY A 372 -18.29 -11.31 -23.60
N ALA A 373 -17.22 -11.00 -22.84
CA ALA A 373 -16.03 -11.86 -22.76
C ALA A 373 -16.11 -12.96 -21.69
N GLY A 374 -17.19 -13.04 -20.90
CA GLY A 374 -17.33 -14.02 -19.81
C GLY A 374 -16.46 -13.76 -18.59
N ILE A 375 -15.80 -12.59 -18.52
CA ILE A 375 -15.02 -12.15 -17.37
C ILE A 375 -15.97 -11.73 -16.24
N ARG A 376 -15.66 -12.11 -15.00
CA ARG A 376 -16.49 -11.84 -13.82
C ARG A 376 -16.13 -10.49 -13.17
N ALA A 377 -17.16 -9.86 -12.61
CA ALA A 377 -17.04 -8.70 -11.72
C ALA A 377 -17.52 -9.07 -10.31
N LEU A 378 -17.39 -8.16 -9.35
CA LEU A 378 -17.75 -8.42 -7.94
C LEU A 378 -19.27 -8.54 -7.71
N ASP A 379 -20.09 -8.02 -8.64
CA ASP A 379 -21.56 -8.12 -8.61
C ASP A 379 -22.11 -9.43 -9.24
N GLU A 380 -21.30 -10.47 -9.32
CA GLU A 380 -21.68 -11.75 -9.99
C GLU A 380 -22.92 -12.42 -9.39
N ASP A 381 -23.18 -12.19 -8.09
CA ASP A 381 -24.33 -12.72 -7.35
C ASP A 381 -25.50 -11.72 -7.26
N GLY A 382 -25.43 -10.61 -7.99
CA GLY A 382 -26.45 -9.55 -8.02
C GLY A 382 -26.33 -8.54 -6.89
N VAL A 383 -25.32 -8.64 -6.03
CA VAL A 383 -25.05 -7.68 -4.93
C VAL A 383 -23.97 -6.71 -5.35
N ALA A 384 -24.27 -5.41 -5.30
CA ALA A 384 -23.27 -4.37 -5.60
C ALA A 384 -22.15 -4.35 -4.55
N CYS A 385 -20.90 -4.43 -5.03
CA CYS A 385 -19.71 -4.39 -4.19
C CYS A 385 -18.73 -3.33 -4.72
N SER A 386 -18.12 -2.53 -3.83
CA SER A 386 -17.04 -1.64 -4.20
C SER A 386 -15.75 -2.42 -4.52
N ALA A 387 -14.91 -1.89 -5.41
CA ALA A 387 -13.69 -2.56 -5.86
C ALA A 387 -12.78 -3.02 -4.72
N ASP A 388 -12.74 -2.28 -3.62
CA ASP A 388 -11.93 -2.54 -2.42
C ASP A 388 -12.58 -3.44 -1.38
N TYR A 389 -13.77 -3.99 -1.67
CA TYR A 389 -14.59 -4.69 -0.69
C TYR A 389 -13.86 -5.82 0.03
N TYR A 390 -13.12 -6.65 -0.71
CA TYR A 390 -12.39 -7.78 -0.13
C TYR A 390 -11.15 -7.33 0.67
N LEU A 391 -10.56 -6.20 0.34
CA LEU A 391 -9.53 -5.56 1.17
C LEU A 391 -10.13 -5.06 2.50
N ARG A 392 -11.32 -4.48 2.48
CA ARG A 392 -12.02 -4.03 3.70
C ARG A 392 -12.44 -5.20 4.60
N ILE A 393 -12.91 -6.31 4.02
CA ILE A 393 -13.17 -7.54 4.78
C ILE A 393 -11.88 -8.06 5.41
N THR A 394 -10.77 -8.04 4.68
CA THR A 394 -9.45 -8.42 5.21
C THR A 394 -9.03 -7.53 6.38
N ALA A 395 -9.29 -6.22 6.29
CA ALA A 395 -9.00 -5.28 7.38
C ALA A 395 -9.81 -5.59 8.65
N ASP A 396 -11.12 -5.79 8.51
CA ASP A 396 -12.00 -6.09 9.65
C ASP A 396 -11.70 -7.48 10.24
N GLY A 397 -11.49 -8.49 9.38
CA GLY A 397 -11.10 -9.83 9.80
C GLY A 397 -9.73 -9.84 10.50
N GLY A 398 -8.77 -9.05 9.99
CA GLY A 398 -7.46 -8.86 10.62
C GLY A 398 -7.56 -8.18 11.99
N ARG A 399 -8.47 -7.20 12.16
CA ARG A 399 -8.75 -6.58 13.46
C ARG A 399 -9.38 -7.58 14.43
N MET A 400 -10.32 -8.41 13.94
CA MET A 400 -10.94 -9.48 14.74
C MET A 400 -9.88 -10.51 15.17
N PHE A 401 -9.01 -10.93 14.25
CA PHE A 401 -7.92 -11.86 14.54
C PHE A 401 -6.92 -11.32 15.58
N LYS A 402 -6.65 -10.01 15.54
CA LYS A 402 -5.74 -9.32 16.49
C LYS A 402 -6.44 -8.90 17.80
N GLY A 403 -7.71 -9.29 18.02
CA GLY A 403 -8.48 -8.92 19.22
C GLY A 403 -8.89 -7.44 19.29
N GLN A 404 -8.78 -6.69 18.18
CA GLN A 404 -9.14 -5.28 18.05
C GLN A 404 -10.61 -5.08 17.65
N LEU A 405 -11.27 -6.14 17.24
CA LEU A 405 -12.69 -6.25 16.96
C LEU A 405 -13.23 -7.49 17.68
N ALA A 406 -14.43 -7.39 18.26
CA ALA A 406 -15.06 -8.52 18.93
C ALA A 406 -15.24 -9.71 17.98
N LEU A 407 -15.07 -10.93 18.49
CA LEU A 407 -15.31 -12.17 17.73
C LEU A 407 -16.80 -12.25 17.36
N THR A 408 -17.11 -12.27 16.08
CA THR A 408 -18.48 -12.32 15.57
C THR A 408 -18.59 -13.13 14.29
N PRO A 409 -19.58 -14.05 14.19
CA PRO A 409 -19.86 -14.75 12.94
C PRO A 409 -20.56 -13.86 11.91
N VAL A 410 -21.09 -12.70 12.31
CA VAL A 410 -21.78 -11.75 11.45
C VAL A 410 -20.76 -10.76 10.87
N ARG A 411 -20.67 -10.69 9.55
CA ARG A 411 -19.76 -9.79 8.84
C ARG A 411 -20.16 -8.32 9.08
N PRO A 412 -19.26 -7.49 9.67
CA PRO A 412 -19.57 -6.08 9.92
C PRO A 412 -19.33 -5.20 8.69
N THR A 413 -18.57 -5.69 7.70
CA THR A 413 -18.14 -4.92 6.52
C THR A 413 -19.28 -4.84 5.50
N PRO A 414 -19.84 -3.65 5.19
CA PRO A 414 -20.84 -3.53 4.14
C PRO A 414 -20.21 -3.73 2.76
N PRO A 415 -20.93 -4.32 1.78
CA PRO A 415 -20.42 -4.54 0.42
C PRO A 415 -19.99 -3.25 -0.27
N VAL A 416 -20.70 -2.16 -0.02
CA VAL A 416 -20.35 -0.82 -0.54
C VAL A 416 -19.76 0.02 0.58
N VAL A 417 -18.76 0.84 0.29
CA VAL A 417 -18.21 1.81 1.25
C VAL A 417 -19.34 2.74 1.67
N GLY A 418 -19.61 2.83 2.97
CA GLY A 418 -20.53 3.81 3.51
C GLY A 418 -20.05 5.21 3.14
N GLY A 419 -20.63 5.79 2.10
CA GLY A 419 -20.73 7.15 1.73
C GLY A 419 -19.56 8.10 1.88
N GLY A 420 -18.51 7.96 1.04
CA GLY A 420 -18.07 9.12 0.28
C GLY A 420 -19.00 9.23 -0.93
N PRO A 421 -19.43 10.41 -1.40
CA PRO A 421 -20.36 10.49 -2.50
C PRO A 421 -19.73 9.96 -3.79
N VAL A 422 -20.10 8.73 -4.17
CA VAL A 422 -20.05 8.33 -5.57
C VAL A 422 -21.02 9.26 -6.27
N PRO A 423 -20.65 9.99 -7.33
CA PRO A 423 -21.61 10.82 -8.06
C PRO A 423 -22.82 9.98 -8.45
N GLY A 424 -23.98 10.21 -7.80
CA GLY A 424 -25.21 9.44 -7.96
C GLY A 424 -25.50 8.34 -6.94
N GLY A 425 -24.61 8.09 -5.93
CA GLY A 425 -24.84 7.11 -4.88
C GLY A 425 -25.91 7.52 -3.86
N ASP A 426 -26.55 6.51 -3.19
CA ASP A 426 -27.56 6.73 -2.16
C ASP A 426 -26.91 7.24 -0.85
N LEU A 427 -27.11 8.51 -0.53
CA LEU A 427 -26.56 9.18 0.64
C LEU A 427 -27.17 8.70 1.97
N ALA A 428 -28.33 8.03 1.95
CA ALA A 428 -29.06 7.57 3.11
C ALA A 428 -28.71 6.13 3.53
N ALA A 429 -28.11 5.32 2.63
CA ALA A 429 -27.84 3.91 2.89
C ALA A 429 -27.04 3.69 4.17
N GLY A 430 -27.54 2.89 5.11
CA GLY A 430 -26.90 2.55 6.38
C GLY A 430 -26.68 3.72 7.34
N ARG A 431 -27.28 4.89 7.10
CA ARG A 431 -27.12 6.07 7.95
C ARG A 431 -28.01 6.05 9.19
N PRO A 432 -27.63 6.78 10.26
CA PRO A 432 -28.47 6.90 11.44
C PRO A 432 -29.85 7.44 11.12
N THR A 433 -30.89 6.76 11.62
CA THR A 433 -32.27 7.10 11.39
C THR A 433 -33.03 7.34 12.71
N SER A 434 -34.12 8.06 12.64
CA SER A 434 -35.11 8.21 13.73
C SER A 434 -36.51 8.31 13.14
N ALA A 435 -37.52 8.04 13.96
CA ALA A 435 -38.93 8.15 13.55
C ALA A 435 -39.80 8.65 14.72
N SER A 436 -40.96 9.16 14.38
CA SER A 436 -41.96 9.60 15.39
C SER A 436 -42.49 8.46 16.24
N SER A 437 -42.60 7.25 15.65
CA SER A 437 -43.00 6.01 16.29
C SER A 437 -42.59 4.81 15.48
N GLN A 438 -42.67 3.62 16.08
CA GLN A 438 -42.51 2.35 15.35
C GLN A 438 -43.49 1.31 15.89
N ASN A 439 -43.87 0.36 15.06
CA ASN A 439 -44.71 -0.77 15.42
C ASN A 439 -43.85 -2.04 15.57
N GLY A 440 -43.67 -2.53 16.81
CA GLY A 440 -42.92 -3.73 17.10
C GLY A 440 -41.49 -3.67 16.56
N SER A 441 -41.09 -4.68 15.77
CA SER A 441 -39.74 -4.81 15.18
C SER A 441 -39.52 -4.00 13.90
N PHE A 442 -40.52 -3.27 13.39
CA PHE A 442 -40.43 -2.49 12.15
C PHE A 442 -39.76 -1.13 12.39
N ALA A 443 -38.48 -1.20 12.71
CA ALA A 443 -37.65 -0.07 13.14
C ALA A 443 -37.33 0.92 12.00
N ALA A 444 -37.01 2.17 12.36
CA ALA A 444 -36.62 3.21 11.40
C ALA A 444 -35.42 2.82 10.55
N GLY A 445 -34.46 2.04 11.09
CA GLY A 445 -33.26 1.57 10.38
C GLY A 445 -33.57 0.67 9.19
N ASN A 446 -34.71 -0.03 9.20
CA ASN A 446 -35.11 -0.93 8.12
C ASN A 446 -35.34 -0.21 6.77
N ALA A 447 -35.55 1.09 6.77
CA ALA A 447 -35.71 1.86 5.53
C ALA A 447 -34.38 2.26 4.87
N VAL A 448 -33.22 1.89 5.44
CA VAL A 448 -31.87 2.17 4.91
C VAL A 448 -30.91 0.98 5.01
N ASP A 449 -31.37 -0.23 5.34
CA ASP A 449 -30.56 -1.41 5.62
C ASP A 449 -30.26 -2.28 4.38
N ALA A 450 -30.73 -1.89 3.20
CA ALA A 450 -30.58 -2.60 1.92
C ALA A 450 -31.38 -3.91 1.78
N ASP A 451 -32.13 -4.37 2.79
CA ASP A 451 -33.07 -5.50 2.65
C ASP A 451 -34.37 -5.02 2.01
N PRO A 452 -34.76 -5.46 0.79
CA PRO A 452 -35.98 -5.00 0.12
C PRO A 452 -37.28 -5.48 0.79
N ASN A 453 -37.21 -6.41 1.74
CA ASN A 453 -38.36 -6.98 2.45
C ASN A 453 -38.49 -6.43 3.87
N SER A 454 -37.43 -5.84 4.42
CA SER A 454 -37.53 -5.08 5.69
C SER A 454 -38.21 -3.73 5.46
N TYR A 455 -38.85 -3.17 6.47
CA TYR A 455 -39.47 -1.86 6.35
C TYR A 455 -39.70 -1.22 7.73
N TRP A 456 -39.75 0.09 7.74
CA TRP A 456 -40.25 0.87 8.86
C TRP A 456 -41.78 0.94 8.79
N GLU A 457 -42.44 0.73 9.92
CA GLU A 457 -43.88 0.97 10.10
C GLU A 457 -44.13 1.82 11.37
N SER A 458 -44.94 2.85 11.22
CA SER A 458 -45.34 3.68 12.34
C SER A 458 -46.45 3.04 13.17
N THR A 459 -46.75 3.58 14.33
CA THR A 459 -47.96 3.23 15.12
C THR A 459 -49.25 3.40 14.28
N ASN A 460 -50.12 2.40 14.30
CA ASN A 460 -51.35 2.36 13.56
C ASN A 460 -52.34 3.45 14.00
N GLY A 461 -53.00 4.08 13.03
CA GLY A 461 -54.05 5.08 13.26
C GLY A 461 -53.55 6.45 13.78
N ALA A 462 -52.25 6.67 13.86
CA ALA A 462 -51.64 7.83 14.50
C ALA A 462 -50.96 8.79 13.51
N PHE A 463 -51.66 9.22 12.48
CA PHE A 463 -51.16 10.23 11.55
C PHE A 463 -51.24 11.64 12.13
N PRO A 464 -50.28 12.59 11.79
CA PRO A 464 -49.11 12.41 10.92
C PRO A 464 -48.00 11.66 11.62
N GLN A 465 -47.21 10.92 10.83
CA GLN A 465 -45.98 10.21 11.28
C GLN A 465 -44.80 10.62 10.43
N TRP A 466 -43.60 10.64 11.02
CA TRP A 466 -42.40 10.99 10.30
C TRP A 466 -41.30 9.98 10.50
N TRP A 467 -40.48 9.84 9.46
CA TRP A 467 -39.20 9.14 9.43
C TRP A 467 -38.10 10.10 9.01
N GLN A 468 -36.87 9.95 9.53
CA GLN A 468 -35.77 10.89 9.30
C GLN A 468 -34.43 10.14 9.25
N VAL A 469 -33.51 10.63 8.39
CA VAL A 469 -32.10 10.18 8.29
C VAL A 469 -31.14 11.35 8.48
N ASP A 470 -30.01 11.11 9.17
CA ASP A 470 -28.85 12.01 9.21
C ASP A 470 -27.82 11.55 8.18
N LEU A 471 -27.59 12.30 7.11
CA LEU A 471 -26.64 12.00 6.05
C LEU A 471 -25.17 12.15 6.48
N GLY A 472 -24.91 12.61 7.72
CA GLY A 472 -23.58 12.81 8.29
C GLY A 472 -22.93 14.14 7.89
N ALA A 473 -23.26 14.68 6.71
CA ALA A 473 -22.82 15.98 6.20
C ALA A 473 -23.92 16.64 5.36
N ALA A 474 -23.79 17.95 5.11
CA ALA A 474 -24.71 18.68 4.25
C ALA A 474 -24.41 18.40 2.76
N HIS A 475 -25.42 17.98 1.99
CA HIS A 475 -25.34 17.66 0.56
C HIS A 475 -26.38 18.45 -0.24
N ALA A 476 -26.08 18.73 -1.51
CA ALA A 476 -27.03 19.33 -2.46
C ALA A 476 -28.00 18.24 -2.97
N VAL A 477 -29.04 17.95 -2.20
CA VAL A 477 -30.03 16.90 -2.51
C VAL A 477 -30.90 17.34 -3.69
N THR A 478 -31.06 16.43 -4.68
CA THR A 478 -31.85 16.67 -5.89
C THR A 478 -32.85 15.58 -6.20
N ARG A 479 -32.74 14.41 -5.57
CA ARG A 479 -33.61 13.25 -5.83
C ARG A 479 -33.80 12.43 -4.57
N ILE A 480 -35.04 11.99 -4.33
CA ILE A 480 -35.43 11.07 -3.26
C ILE A 480 -36.08 9.85 -3.93
N VAL A 481 -35.72 8.65 -3.53
CA VAL A 481 -36.35 7.40 -3.95
C VAL A 481 -36.99 6.74 -2.74
N LEU A 482 -38.29 6.49 -2.82
CA LEU A 482 -39.06 5.83 -1.77
C LEU A 482 -39.52 4.46 -2.29
N ALA A 483 -39.52 3.41 -1.46
CA ALA A 483 -40.13 2.15 -1.79
C ALA A 483 -40.87 1.51 -0.61
N VAL A 484 -41.85 0.66 -0.91
CA VAL A 484 -42.41 -0.35 -0.02
C VAL A 484 -42.10 -1.74 -0.57
N PRO A 485 -42.20 -2.85 0.22
CA PRO A 485 -41.85 -4.20 -0.28
C PRO A 485 -42.51 -4.53 -1.61
N ALA A 486 -41.76 -5.07 -2.56
CA ALA A 486 -42.21 -5.26 -3.94
C ALA A 486 -43.46 -6.16 -4.09
N GLY A 487 -43.64 -7.12 -3.19
CA GLY A 487 -44.78 -8.02 -3.16
C GLY A 487 -46.09 -7.43 -2.58
N TRP A 488 -46.08 -6.18 -2.14
CA TRP A 488 -47.25 -5.54 -1.55
C TRP A 488 -48.23 -5.02 -2.62
N GLU A 489 -49.53 -5.03 -2.30
CA GLU A 489 -50.58 -4.39 -3.14
C GLU A 489 -50.36 -2.88 -3.32
N ALA A 490 -50.90 -2.40 -4.45
CA ALA A 490 -50.81 -0.98 -4.79
C ALA A 490 -51.43 -0.08 -3.67
N ARG A 491 -50.69 0.95 -3.29
CA ARG A 491 -51.12 1.94 -2.27
C ARG A 491 -50.65 3.34 -2.57
N THR A 492 -51.30 4.30 -1.99
CA THR A 492 -50.91 5.70 -2.03
C THR A 492 -50.66 6.21 -0.64
N GLN A 493 -49.47 6.75 -0.37
CA GLN A 493 -49.20 7.48 0.88
C GLN A 493 -49.17 8.97 0.58
N THR A 494 -49.93 9.76 1.32
CA THR A 494 -49.85 11.24 1.27
C THR A 494 -48.67 11.66 2.11
N LEU A 495 -47.63 12.25 1.50
CA LEU A 495 -46.39 12.55 2.21
C LEU A 495 -45.75 13.88 1.78
N THR A 496 -44.87 14.40 2.65
CA THR A 496 -44.02 15.56 2.45
C THR A 496 -42.59 15.17 2.72
N VAL A 497 -41.65 15.54 1.83
CA VAL A 497 -40.20 15.42 2.06
C VAL A 497 -39.66 16.78 2.49
N GLN A 498 -38.86 16.78 3.53
CA GLN A 498 -38.28 17.98 4.13
C GLN A 498 -36.78 17.82 4.30
N GLY A 499 -36.02 18.91 4.23
CA GLY A 499 -34.55 18.94 4.44
C GLY A 499 -34.20 19.96 5.52
N SER A 500 -33.11 19.62 6.25
CA SER A 500 -32.55 20.49 7.29
C SER A 500 -31.00 20.37 7.29
N THR A 501 -30.31 21.46 7.63
CA THR A 501 -28.84 21.45 7.86
C THR A 501 -28.48 21.26 9.33
N ASP A 502 -29.40 21.55 10.26
CA ASP A 502 -29.16 21.55 11.72
C ASP A 502 -29.97 20.47 12.46
N GLY A 503 -30.86 19.73 11.77
CA GLY A 503 -31.77 18.74 12.36
C GLY A 503 -32.95 19.30 13.14
N ALA A 504 -33.02 20.63 13.26
CA ALA A 504 -34.07 21.32 14.03
C ALA A 504 -35.05 22.10 13.11
N THR A 505 -34.54 22.89 12.20
CA THR A 505 -35.30 23.70 11.26
C THR A 505 -35.43 22.98 9.91
N PHE A 506 -36.66 22.54 9.60
CA PHE A 506 -36.95 21.81 8.37
C PHE A 506 -37.67 22.69 7.34
N ARG A 507 -37.23 22.60 6.06
CA ARG A 507 -37.92 23.22 4.92
C ARG A 507 -38.43 22.14 3.97
N THR A 508 -39.58 22.37 3.34
CA THR A 508 -40.15 21.45 2.37
C THR A 508 -39.27 21.36 1.10
N LEU A 509 -38.94 20.15 0.69
CA LEU A 509 -38.27 19.81 -0.55
C LEU A 509 -39.26 19.32 -1.61
N ALA A 510 -40.29 18.51 -1.19
CA ALA A 510 -41.35 18.03 -2.06
C ALA A 510 -42.65 17.78 -1.27
N GLY A 511 -43.81 17.96 -1.93
CA GLY A 511 -45.13 17.70 -1.36
C GLY A 511 -45.72 18.89 -0.59
N PRO A 512 -46.86 18.69 0.14
CA PRO A 512 -47.55 17.41 0.32
C PRO A 512 -48.18 16.88 -0.98
N ALA A 513 -47.99 15.56 -1.24
CA ALA A 513 -48.51 14.90 -2.42
C ALA A 513 -48.86 13.42 -2.14
N GLY A 514 -49.86 12.89 -2.85
CA GLY A 514 -50.14 11.46 -2.89
C GLY A 514 -49.09 10.72 -3.72
N VAL A 515 -48.23 9.97 -3.09
CA VAL A 515 -47.19 9.17 -3.73
C VAL A 515 -47.71 7.74 -3.87
N ARG A 516 -47.91 7.28 -5.12
CA ARG A 516 -48.39 5.95 -5.43
C ARG A 516 -47.23 4.96 -5.49
N PHE A 517 -47.35 3.87 -4.79
CA PHE A 517 -46.54 2.66 -4.88
C PHE A 517 -47.35 1.62 -5.63
N ASP A 518 -46.79 1.09 -6.74
CA ASP A 518 -47.46 0.15 -7.66
C ASP A 518 -46.57 -1.08 -7.87
N PRO A 519 -47.04 -2.31 -7.60
CA PRO A 519 -46.28 -3.52 -7.81
C PRO A 519 -45.81 -3.67 -9.27
N ALA A 520 -46.57 -3.16 -10.26
CA ALA A 520 -46.18 -3.19 -11.67
C ALA A 520 -44.89 -2.37 -11.96
N THR A 521 -44.54 -1.42 -11.08
CA THR A 521 -43.30 -0.62 -11.15
C THR A 521 -42.35 -0.94 -9.99
N GLY A 522 -42.49 -2.11 -9.36
CA GLY A 522 -41.67 -2.58 -8.24
C GLY A 522 -41.90 -1.79 -6.94
N ASN A 523 -43.10 -1.23 -6.74
CA ASN A 523 -43.47 -0.48 -5.56
C ASN A 523 -42.50 0.67 -5.19
N THR A 524 -41.89 1.31 -6.22
CA THR A 524 -40.90 2.35 -6.06
C THR A 524 -41.38 3.68 -6.65
N ALA A 525 -41.19 4.78 -5.94
CA ALA A 525 -41.46 6.13 -6.38
C ALA A 525 -40.22 7.02 -6.30
N THR A 526 -39.98 7.80 -7.37
CA THR A 526 -38.87 8.75 -7.44
C THR A 526 -39.42 10.18 -7.39
N LEU A 527 -38.88 10.97 -6.48
CA LEU A 527 -39.23 12.39 -6.31
C LEU A 527 -38.00 13.24 -6.70
N THR A 528 -38.11 14.01 -7.77
CA THR A 528 -37.13 15.05 -8.09
C THR A 528 -37.42 16.29 -7.26
N VAL A 529 -36.40 16.83 -6.60
CA VAL A 529 -36.53 18.03 -5.77
C VAL A 529 -35.61 19.15 -6.31
N PRO A 530 -35.96 20.42 -6.19
CA PRO A 530 -35.03 21.51 -6.45
C PRO A 530 -33.76 21.33 -5.61
N SER A 531 -32.57 21.53 -6.19
CA SER A 531 -31.31 21.38 -5.47
C SER A 531 -31.33 22.12 -4.14
N ALA A 532 -31.21 21.39 -3.05
CA ALA A 532 -31.33 21.92 -1.71
C ALA A 532 -30.26 21.33 -0.78
N THR A 533 -29.49 22.19 -0.12
CA THR A 533 -28.52 21.76 0.88
C THR A 533 -29.23 21.21 2.11
N ALA A 534 -29.00 19.93 2.43
CA ALA A 534 -29.56 19.26 3.60
C ALA A 534 -28.55 18.21 4.16
N ARG A 535 -28.45 18.16 5.48
CA ARG A 535 -27.79 17.06 6.22
C ARG A 535 -28.84 16.07 6.74
N HIS A 536 -30.02 16.56 7.13
CA HIS A 536 -31.11 15.71 7.58
C HIS A 536 -32.22 15.73 6.55
N VAL A 537 -32.75 14.55 6.20
CA VAL A 537 -33.91 14.41 5.32
C VAL A 537 -35.00 13.71 6.11
N ARG A 538 -36.24 14.35 6.13
CA ARG A 538 -37.40 13.83 6.82
C ARG A 538 -38.53 13.56 5.83
N VAL A 539 -39.15 12.40 5.95
CA VAL A 539 -40.40 12.04 5.24
C VAL A 539 -41.52 12.04 6.25
N THR A 540 -42.51 12.94 6.09
CA THR A 540 -43.69 13.02 6.93
C THR A 540 -44.88 12.48 6.14
N VAL A 541 -45.52 11.43 6.67
CA VAL A 541 -46.70 10.76 6.07
C VAL A 541 -47.93 11.14 6.83
N THR A 542 -49.00 11.56 6.11
CA THR A 542 -50.27 12.00 6.66
C THR A 542 -51.46 11.08 6.37
N ALA A 543 -51.31 10.16 5.41
CA ALA A 543 -52.30 9.14 5.06
C ALA A 543 -51.68 7.99 4.28
N ASN A 544 -52.28 6.79 4.35
CA ASN A 544 -51.97 5.61 3.55
C ASN A 544 -53.28 4.88 3.21
N THR A 545 -53.51 4.58 1.93
CA THR A 545 -54.79 4.02 1.46
C THR A 545 -54.95 2.52 1.74
N ALA A 546 -53.89 1.77 1.93
CA ALA A 546 -53.94 0.32 2.13
C ALA A 546 -53.69 -0.13 3.58
N TRP A 547 -53.13 0.72 4.42
CA TRP A 547 -52.82 0.40 5.81
C TRP A 547 -52.85 1.64 6.72
N PRO A 548 -53.30 1.49 7.99
CA PRO A 548 -53.47 2.67 8.87
C PRO A 548 -52.14 3.15 9.48
N ALA A 549 -51.00 2.91 8.85
CA ALA A 549 -49.65 3.35 9.28
C ALA A 549 -48.82 3.89 8.10
N ALA A 550 -47.84 4.72 8.43
CA ALA A 550 -46.76 5.06 7.51
C ALA A 550 -45.82 3.89 7.33
N GLN A 551 -45.44 3.55 6.09
CA GLN A 551 -44.62 2.39 5.75
C GLN A 551 -43.59 2.75 4.69
N LEU A 552 -42.30 2.44 4.96
CA LEU A 552 -41.18 2.67 4.04
C LEU A 552 -40.19 1.52 4.15
N ALA A 553 -39.96 0.78 3.06
CA ALA A 553 -38.91 -0.24 2.97
C ALA A 553 -37.56 0.35 2.49
N ARG A 554 -37.65 1.46 1.74
CA ARG A 554 -36.45 2.17 1.31
C ARG A 554 -36.67 3.68 1.26
N VAL A 555 -35.68 4.41 1.74
CA VAL A 555 -35.54 5.84 1.52
C VAL A 555 -34.12 6.10 0.99
N GLY A 556 -34.00 6.29 -0.33
CA GLY A 556 -32.75 6.67 -0.98
C GLY A 556 -32.69 8.19 -1.19
N VAL A 557 -31.56 8.81 -0.87
CA VAL A 557 -31.30 10.25 -1.00
C VAL A 557 -30.12 10.45 -1.93
N TYR A 558 -30.26 11.32 -2.96
CA TYR A 558 -29.26 11.50 -3.99
C TYR A 558 -28.93 12.98 -4.20
N ALA A 559 -27.64 13.30 -4.32
CA ALA A 559 -27.17 14.63 -4.70
C ALA A 559 -27.21 14.87 -6.21
N ALA A 560 -27.04 16.12 -6.60
CA ALA A 560 -26.88 16.48 -8.01
C ALA A 560 -25.70 15.74 -8.65
N THR A 561 -25.91 15.14 -9.82
CA THR A 561 -24.84 14.60 -10.68
C THR A 561 -24.21 15.75 -11.47
N GLY A 562 -23.51 16.66 -10.78
CA GLY A 562 -22.67 17.68 -11.39
C GLY A 562 -21.20 17.31 -11.18
N THR A 563 -20.34 17.56 -12.17
CA THR A 563 -18.89 17.50 -11.97
C THR A 563 -18.57 18.40 -10.77
N PRO A 564 -17.94 17.90 -9.69
CA PRO A 564 -17.53 18.77 -8.58
C PRO A 564 -16.64 19.88 -9.14
N THR A 565 -16.95 21.13 -8.84
CA THR A 565 -16.05 22.24 -9.20
C THR A 565 -14.86 22.18 -8.25
N PRO A 566 -13.65 21.81 -8.74
CA PRO A 566 -12.47 21.71 -7.90
C PRO A 566 -12.13 23.06 -7.24
N PRO A 567 -11.42 23.04 -6.10
CA PRO A 567 -10.81 24.26 -5.57
C PRO A 567 -9.84 24.90 -6.58
N THR A 568 -9.58 26.18 -6.44
CA THR A 568 -8.53 26.85 -7.21
C THR A 568 -7.17 26.21 -6.89
N PRO A 569 -6.24 26.10 -7.86
CA PRO A 569 -4.88 25.65 -7.58
C PRO A 569 -4.20 26.57 -6.53
N PRO A 570 -3.35 26.01 -5.62
CA PRO A 570 -2.52 26.84 -4.74
C PRO A 570 -1.59 27.74 -5.57
N GLY A 571 -1.56 29.04 -5.26
CA GLY A 571 -0.71 30.02 -5.92
C GLY A 571 0.62 30.24 -5.21
N GLY A 572 1.61 30.81 -5.89
CA GLY A 572 2.82 31.37 -5.28
C GLY A 572 3.65 30.35 -4.49
N LEU A 573 3.71 29.09 -4.90
CA LEU A 573 4.56 28.09 -4.25
C LEU A 573 6.02 28.50 -4.28
N THR A 574 6.66 28.60 -3.12
CA THR A 574 8.04 29.02 -2.92
C THR A 574 8.77 28.13 -1.94
N VAL A 575 10.10 28.03 -2.08
CA VAL A 575 10.99 27.42 -1.08
C VAL A 575 11.37 28.47 -0.06
N THR A 576 11.03 28.27 1.21
CA THR A 576 11.33 29.18 2.31
C THR A 576 12.56 28.77 3.11
N GLY A 577 13.03 27.51 2.95
CA GLY A 577 14.23 27.00 3.59
C GLY A 577 14.62 25.63 3.05
N ARG A 578 15.89 25.28 3.21
CA ARG A 578 16.41 23.95 2.85
C ARG A 578 17.56 23.55 3.78
N THR A 579 17.76 22.25 3.93
CA THR A 579 18.91 21.62 4.58
C THR A 579 19.43 20.49 3.70
N SER A 580 20.38 19.72 4.19
CA SER A 580 20.84 18.51 3.50
C SER A 580 19.76 17.41 3.39
N THR A 581 18.74 17.43 4.26
CA THR A 581 17.73 16.36 4.35
C THR A 581 16.29 16.87 4.39
N SER A 582 16.05 18.19 4.23
CA SER A 582 14.71 18.77 4.25
C SER A 582 14.55 19.98 3.35
N VAL A 583 13.30 20.26 2.95
CA VAL A 583 12.89 21.47 2.22
C VAL A 583 11.63 22.02 2.86
N SER A 584 11.60 23.30 3.17
CA SER A 584 10.43 24.04 3.66
C SER A 584 9.79 24.81 2.51
N LEU A 585 8.46 24.72 2.42
CA LEU A 585 7.63 25.27 1.35
C LEU A 585 6.52 26.16 1.92
N ALA A 586 6.13 27.19 1.20
CA ALA A 586 4.94 28.00 1.47
C ALA A 586 4.21 28.36 0.18
N TRP A 587 2.89 28.57 0.28
CA TRP A 587 2.03 28.88 -0.86
C TRP A 587 0.83 29.75 -0.46
N THR A 588 0.14 30.30 -1.45
CA THR A 588 -1.09 31.08 -1.23
C THR A 588 -2.29 30.16 -1.10
N ALA A 589 -3.20 30.48 -0.19
CA ALA A 589 -4.42 29.72 0.06
C ALA A 589 -5.30 29.63 -1.18
N SER A 590 -5.88 28.44 -1.40
CA SER A 590 -6.90 28.15 -2.41
C SER A 590 -8.29 28.48 -1.90
N THR A 591 -9.23 28.67 -2.83
CA THR A 591 -10.66 28.84 -2.56
C THR A 591 -11.49 27.81 -3.34
N GLY A 592 -12.65 27.44 -2.85
CA GLY A 592 -13.54 26.50 -3.54
C GLY A 592 -14.95 26.51 -2.91
N PRO A 593 -15.96 26.06 -3.67
CA PRO A 593 -17.37 26.12 -3.23
C PRO A 593 -17.66 25.27 -1.99
N ASN A 594 -16.89 24.20 -1.77
CA ASN A 594 -17.03 23.30 -0.61
C ASN A 594 -16.05 23.66 0.52
N GLY A 595 -15.39 24.82 0.47
CA GLY A 595 -14.30 25.20 1.37
C GLY A 595 -13.07 24.31 1.21
N VAL A 596 -11.86 24.87 1.46
CA VAL A 596 -10.61 24.11 1.44
C VAL A 596 -10.31 23.60 2.85
N THR A 597 -10.14 22.28 2.99
CA THR A 597 -9.87 21.62 4.29
C THR A 597 -8.40 21.32 4.51
N GLY A 598 -7.56 21.37 3.45
CA GLY A 598 -6.13 21.12 3.54
C GLY A 598 -5.45 21.07 2.19
N TYR A 599 -4.16 20.68 2.22
CA TYR A 599 -3.30 20.61 1.05
C TYR A 599 -2.47 19.33 1.06
N GLN A 600 -2.21 18.79 -0.11
CA GLN A 600 -1.26 17.70 -0.34
C GLN A 600 -0.01 18.27 -1.02
N VAL A 601 1.13 18.12 -0.37
CA VAL A 601 2.43 18.43 -0.96
C VAL A 601 2.91 17.22 -1.74
N ARG A 602 3.27 17.42 -3.00
CA ARG A 602 3.78 16.37 -3.88
C ARG A 602 5.24 16.64 -4.23
N ARG A 603 6.05 15.60 -4.13
CA ARG A 603 7.44 15.57 -4.57
C ARG A 603 7.52 14.65 -5.77
N ASP A 604 8.03 15.15 -6.90
CA ASP A 604 8.17 14.40 -8.15
C ASP A 604 6.86 13.67 -8.54
N GLY A 605 5.71 14.35 -8.32
CA GLY A 605 4.35 13.85 -8.58
C GLY A 605 3.72 13.04 -7.44
N GLN A 606 4.49 12.61 -6.43
CA GLN A 606 4.00 11.78 -5.31
C GLN A 606 3.66 12.63 -4.09
N THR A 607 2.52 12.35 -3.45
CA THR A 607 2.13 13.01 -2.20
C THR A 607 3.06 12.59 -1.06
N VAL A 608 3.78 13.54 -0.48
CA VAL A 608 4.74 13.31 0.61
C VAL A 608 4.32 13.93 1.94
N ALA A 609 3.35 14.84 1.92
CA ALA A 609 2.74 15.39 3.13
C ALA A 609 1.30 15.84 2.87
N SER A 610 0.46 15.80 3.92
CA SER A 610 -0.86 16.43 3.93
C SER A 610 -0.95 17.35 5.13
N VAL A 611 -1.30 18.62 4.90
CA VAL A 611 -1.29 19.66 5.92
C VAL A 611 -2.57 20.52 5.84
N PRO A 612 -3.10 21.03 6.95
CA PRO A 612 -4.28 21.90 6.93
C PRO A 612 -3.94 23.35 6.54
N GLY A 613 -2.69 23.79 6.70
CA GLY A 613 -2.23 25.16 6.45
C GLY A 613 -1.51 25.31 5.11
N THR A 614 -0.99 26.52 4.86
CA THR A 614 -0.34 26.95 3.61
C THR A 614 1.19 26.87 3.66
N SER A 615 1.73 26.01 4.50
CA SER A 615 3.17 25.73 4.57
C SER A 615 3.43 24.28 4.98
N ALA A 616 4.57 23.74 4.59
CA ALA A 616 5.01 22.40 4.98
C ALA A 616 6.55 22.29 4.94
N THR A 617 7.08 21.41 5.79
CA THR A 617 8.48 20.98 5.68
C THR A 617 8.52 19.49 5.31
N VAL A 618 9.14 19.17 4.18
CA VAL A 618 9.35 17.81 3.70
C VAL A 618 10.74 17.36 4.13
N GLY A 619 10.81 16.34 4.98
CA GLY A 619 12.05 15.75 5.48
C GLY A 619 12.38 14.41 4.80
N GLY A 620 13.47 13.76 5.25
CA GLY A 620 13.91 12.46 4.72
C GLY A 620 14.46 12.52 3.29
N LEU A 621 14.96 13.68 2.87
CA LEU A 621 15.55 13.89 1.55
C LEU A 621 17.01 13.47 1.52
N THR A 622 17.50 13.11 0.35
CA THR A 622 18.91 12.79 0.11
C THR A 622 19.71 14.08 -0.11
N PRO A 623 20.89 14.23 0.50
CA PRO A 623 21.76 15.36 0.25
C PRO A 623 22.15 15.51 -1.23
N ARG A 624 22.39 16.76 -1.67
CA ARG A 624 22.79 17.12 -3.06
C ARG A 624 21.87 16.58 -4.15
N THR A 625 20.60 16.39 -3.86
CA THR A 625 19.63 15.83 -4.77
C THR A 625 18.59 16.88 -5.17
N ALA A 626 18.31 16.98 -6.46
CA ALA A 626 17.27 17.85 -6.99
C ALA A 626 15.88 17.19 -6.83
N TYR A 627 14.90 17.97 -6.35
CA TYR A 627 13.51 17.56 -6.21
C TYR A 627 12.59 18.61 -6.80
N THR A 628 11.47 18.16 -7.34
CA THR A 628 10.42 19.04 -7.84
C THR A 628 9.18 18.91 -6.96
N PHE A 629 8.68 20.04 -6.46
CA PHE A 629 7.51 20.09 -5.60
C PHE A 629 6.33 20.78 -6.28
N THR A 630 5.15 20.25 -6.06
CA THR A 630 3.85 20.87 -6.36
C THR A 630 2.92 20.69 -5.17
N VAL A 631 1.87 21.50 -5.09
CA VAL A 631 0.85 21.41 -4.05
C VAL A 631 -0.53 21.37 -4.69
N VAL A 632 -1.43 20.55 -4.17
CA VAL A 632 -2.86 20.53 -4.55
C VAL A 632 -3.70 20.83 -3.31
N ALA A 633 -4.79 21.58 -3.50
CA ALA A 633 -5.77 21.82 -2.45
C ALA A 633 -6.78 20.68 -2.39
N VAL A 634 -7.31 20.42 -1.19
CA VAL A 634 -8.36 19.43 -0.90
C VAL A 634 -9.55 20.17 -0.32
N ASP A 635 -10.75 20.00 -0.90
CA ASP A 635 -11.99 20.60 -0.38
C ASP A 635 -12.71 19.71 0.64
N GLY A 636 -13.78 20.21 1.23
CA GLY A 636 -14.60 19.48 2.21
C GLY A 636 -15.29 18.23 1.66
N GLY A 637 -15.35 18.06 0.34
CA GLY A 637 -15.83 16.87 -0.35
C GLY A 637 -14.71 15.90 -0.76
N GLY A 638 -13.43 16.21 -0.46
CA GLY A 638 -12.28 15.43 -0.88
C GLY A 638 -11.84 15.67 -2.33
N THR A 639 -12.42 16.65 -3.04
CA THR A 639 -12.05 16.99 -4.42
C THR A 639 -10.69 17.70 -4.43
N LEU A 640 -9.82 17.29 -5.35
CA LEU A 640 -8.49 17.87 -5.51
C LEU A 640 -8.49 18.99 -6.55
N SER A 641 -7.76 20.06 -6.29
CA SER A 641 -7.46 21.09 -7.31
C SER A 641 -6.49 20.57 -8.37
N ALA A 642 -6.36 21.31 -9.47
CA ALA A 642 -5.16 21.19 -10.29
C ALA A 642 -3.91 21.52 -9.44
N PRO A 643 -2.73 20.96 -9.78
CA PRO A 643 -1.49 21.28 -9.08
C PRO A 643 -1.10 22.76 -9.21
N SER A 644 -0.40 23.29 -8.21
CA SER A 644 0.31 24.57 -8.33
C SER A 644 1.36 24.54 -9.43
N SER A 645 1.90 25.67 -9.82
CA SER A 645 3.18 25.72 -10.55
C SER A 645 4.24 24.97 -9.76
N ALA A 646 5.11 24.26 -10.47
CA ALA A 646 6.17 23.47 -9.86
C ALA A 646 7.33 24.37 -9.39
N VAL A 647 7.97 24.01 -8.26
CA VAL A 647 9.24 24.59 -7.81
C VAL A 647 10.29 23.50 -7.71
N SER A 648 11.48 23.75 -8.28
CA SER A 648 12.61 22.81 -8.20
C SER A 648 13.65 23.35 -7.22
N VAL A 649 14.21 22.46 -6.39
CA VAL A 649 15.21 22.79 -5.38
C VAL A 649 16.19 21.63 -5.21
N THR A 650 17.47 21.94 -5.03
CA THR A 650 18.48 20.93 -4.68
C THR A 650 18.80 21.05 -3.19
N THR A 651 18.76 19.95 -2.46
CA THR A 651 19.14 19.86 -1.04
C THR A 651 20.61 20.20 -0.85
N ASP A 652 20.95 20.68 0.34
CA ASP A 652 22.33 21.00 0.70
C ASP A 652 23.19 19.72 0.81
N PRO A 653 24.53 19.83 0.74
CA PRO A 653 25.43 18.69 0.96
C PRO A 653 25.30 18.11 2.37
N ALA A 654 25.65 16.83 2.52
CA ALA A 654 25.69 16.20 3.85
C ALA A 654 26.75 16.89 4.74
N PRO A 655 26.48 17.05 6.05
CA PRO A 655 27.49 17.57 7.00
C PRO A 655 28.78 16.75 6.94
N GLY A 656 29.92 17.44 6.97
CA GLY A 656 31.24 16.82 6.94
C GLY A 656 31.78 16.41 5.57
N THR A 657 31.03 16.65 4.48
CA THR A 657 31.51 16.43 3.12
C THR A 657 32.43 17.57 2.69
N ASP A 658 33.68 17.26 2.29
CA ASP A 658 34.57 18.23 1.64
C ASP A 658 34.04 18.58 0.24
N LEU A 659 33.58 19.81 0.07
CA LEU A 659 32.98 20.32 -1.17
C LEU A 659 34.03 20.74 -2.22
N ALA A 660 35.28 20.93 -1.83
CA ALA A 660 36.37 21.35 -2.70
C ALA A 660 37.05 20.17 -3.42
N ARG A 661 36.99 18.97 -2.86
CA ARG A 661 37.68 17.76 -3.39
C ARG A 661 37.41 17.51 -4.86
N GLY A 662 38.51 17.51 -5.67
CA GLY A 662 38.44 17.25 -7.12
C GLY A 662 37.66 18.31 -7.93
N ARG A 663 37.40 19.51 -7.36
CA ARG A 663 36.70 20.60 -8.04
C ARG A 663 37.63 21.44 -8.90
N PRO A 664 37.11 22.15 -9.91
CA PRO A 664 37.86 23.09 -10.69
C PRO A 664 38.46 24.19 -9.79
N VAL A 665 39.77 24.43 -9.94
CA VAL A 665 40.50 25.45 -9.23
C VAL A 665 41.23 26.37 -10.18
N THR A 666 41.46 27.62 -9.75
CA THR A 666 42.25 28.61 -10.45
C THR A 666 43.13 29.35 -9.45
N GLU A 667 44.20 29.97 -9.90
CA GLU A 667 45.20 30.61 -9.09
C GLU A 667 45.67 31.93 -9.69
N SER A 668 46.36 32.72 -8.87
CA SER A 668 47.00 33.96 -9.32
C SER A 668 48.30 33.66 -10.08
N SER A 669 49.09 32.65 -9.64
CA SER A 669 50.35 32.21 -10.23
C SER A 669 50.78 30.87 -9.61
N HIS A 670 51.65 30.14 -10.28
CA HIS A 670 52.41 29.03 -9.68
C HIS A 670 53.85 28.99 -10.21
N VAL A 671 54.68 28.22 -9.53
CA VAL A 671 56.06 27.91 -9.97
C VAL A 671 56.16 26.45 -10.33
N GLN A 672 56.88 26.13 -11.41
CA GLN A 672 57.16 24.78 -11.88
C GLN A 672 55.88 23.92 -12.03
N THR A 673 55.82 22.78 -11.35
CA THR A 673 54.69 21.83 -11.36
C THR A 673 53.78 22.02 -10.13
N TYR A 674 54.00 23.03 -9.29
CA TYR A 674 53.27 23.23 -8.03
C TYR A 674 52.00 24.09 -8.24
N GLY A 675 51.12 23.56 -9.14
CA GLY A 675 49.89 24.25 -9.53
C GLY A 675 48.74 24.05 -8.55
N CYS A 676 47.68 24.89 -8.66
CA CYS A 676 46.55 24.92 -7.78
C CYS A 676 45.77 23.59 -7.71
N ALA A 677 45.81 22.71 -8.74
CA ALA A 677 45.16 21.42 -8.72
C ALA A 677 45.56 20.56 -7.52
N ASN A 678 46.81 20.72 -7.05
CA ASN A 678 47.36 20.04 -5.90
C ASN A 678 46.64 20.37 -4.59
N THR A 679 45.84 21.48 -4.54
CA THR A 679 45.14 21.88 -3.32
C THR A 679 43.83 21.13 -3.11
N VAL A 680 43.32 20.36 -4.11
CA VAL A 680 42.03 19.64 -4.06
C VAL A 680 42.15 18.18 -4.50
N ASP A 681 43.36 17.66 -4.73
CA ASP A 681 43.61 16.28 -5.20
C ASP A 681 43.55 15.25 -4.06
N GLY A 682 43.66 15.68 -2.80
CA GLY A 682 43.65 14.88 -1.60
C GLY A 682 44.94 14.18 -1.28
N ASP A 683 46.02 14.49 -1.99
CA ASP A 683 47.37 14.11 -1.60
C ASP A 683 47.95 15.15 -0.64
N ALA A 684 48.25 14.74 0.58
CA ALA A 684 48.75 15.64 1.61
C ALA A 684 50.18 16.17 1.34
N ASP A 685 50.93 15.48 0.48
CA ASP A 685 52.35 15.80 0.15
C ASP A 685 52.46 16.63 -1.13
N SER A 686 51.47 16.66 -2.00
CA SER A 686 51.39 17.61 -3.11
C SER A 686 51.03 19.01 -2.58
N TYR A 687 51.44 20.07 -3.27
CA TYR A 687 51.12 21.44 -2.84
C TYR A 687 51.14 22.45 -4.00
N TRP A 688 50.40 23.54 -3.80
CA TRP A 688 50.49 24.74 -4.61
C TRP A 688 51.52 25.67 -4.03
N GLU A 689 52.41 26.24 -4.91
CA GLU A 689 53.32 27.31 -4.57
C GLU A 689 53.18 28.42 -5.61
N SER A 690 52.94 29.66 -5.14
CA SER A 690 52.83 30.83 -5.98
C SER A 690 54.22 31.37 -6.42
N ALA A 691 54.24 32.33 -7.36
CA ALA A 691 55.43 33.11 -7.66
C ALA A 691 56.01 33.75 -6.40
N GLY A 692 57.33 33.65 -6.24
CA GLY A 692 58.03 34.19 -5.08
C GLY A 692 58.10 35.73 -5.08
N ASN A 693 58.05 36.32 -3.86
CA ASN A 693 58.08 37.79 -3.61
C ASN A 693 56.99 38.62 -4.29
N ALA A 694 55.83 37.99 -4.64
CA ALA A 694 54.77 38.61 -5.41
C ALA A 694 53.41 38.60 -4.69
N PHE A 695 53.41 38.93 -3.39
CA PHE A 695 52.15 39.07 -2.65
C PHE A 695 51.34 40.30 -3.07
N PRO A 696 50.01 40.27 -3.04
CA PRO A 696 49.12 39.14 -2.61
C PRO A 696 48.98 38.04 -3.67
N GLN A 697 48.82 36.78 -3.22
CA GLN A 697 48.57 35.64 -4.04
C GLN A 697 47.26 34.96 -3.63
N TRP A 698 46.66 34.18 -4.51
CA TRP A 698 45.39 33.50 -4.19
C TRP A 698 45.21 32.19 -4.99
N VAL A 699 44.45 31.26 -4.39
CA VAL A 699 43.86 30.10 -5.02
C VAL A 699 42.37 30.15 -4.80
N ARG A 700 41.59 29.76 -5.80
CA ARG A 700 40.13 29.78 -5.82
C ARG A 700 39.56 28.46 -6.31
N VAL A 701 38.63 27.89 -5.57
CA VAL A 701 37.85 26.68 -5.98
C VAL A 701 36.43 27.07 -6.42
N ASP A 702 35.92 26.42 -7.47
CA ASP A 702 34.52 26.47 -7.90
C ASP A 702 33.76 25.25 -7.34
N LEU A 703 32.89 25.42 -6.38
CA LEU A 703 32.10 24.37 -5.77
C LEU A 703 30.98 23.83 -6.67
N GLY A 704 30.79 24.46 -7.87
CA GLY A 704 29.82 24.08 -8.89
C GLY A 704 28.39 24.60 -8.66
N THR A 705 28.02 24.94 -7.44
CA THR A 705 26.74 25.53 -7.06
C THR A 705 26.89 26.43 -5.82
N VAL A 706 25.93 27.32 -5.62
CA VAL A 706 25.89 28.14 -4.42
C VAL A 706 25.50 27.27 -3.23
N VAL A 707 26.36 27.25 -2.20
CA VAL A 707 26.15 26.59 -0.91
C VAL A 707 26.41 27.58 0.24
N SER A 708 25.82 27.32 1.41
CA SER A 708 26.16 28.06 2.63
C SER A 708 27.49 27.52 3.17
N VAL A 709 28.58 28.24 2.96
CA VAL A 709 29.94 27.88 3.45
C VAL A 709 30.02 28.15 4.94
N GLY A 710 30.37 27.12 5.74
CA GLY A 710 30.48 27.20 7.20
C GLY A 710 31.90 26.98 7.76
N GLN A 711 32.74 26.28 7.00
CA GLN A 711 34.12 26.01 7.46
C GLN A 711 35.07 25.85 6.30
N VAL A 712 36.29 26.28 6.48
CA VAL A 712 37.44 26.02 5.58
C VAL A 712 38.56 25.37 6.38
N VAL A 713 39.16 24.32 5.82
CA VAL A 713 40.37 23.70 6.37
C VAL A 713 41.51 23.83 5.36
N LEU A 714 42.63 24.33 5.83
CA LEU A 714 43.83 24.54 5.06
C LEU A 714 44.95 23.66 5.62
N ARG A 715 45.82 23.12 4.73
CA ARG A 715 46.96 22.32 5.12
C ARG A 715 48.20 22.71 4.36
N LEU A 716 49.36 22.46 4.98
CA LEU A 716 50.65 22.30 4.32
C LEU A 716 51.09 20.83 4.43
N PRO A 717 52.02 20.35 3.63
CA PRO A 717 52.55 19.02 3.77
C PRO A 717 52.97 18.70 5.21
N PRO A 718 52.69 17.48 5.72
CA PRO A 718 52.85 17.17 7.15
C PRO A 718 54.31 16.94 7.56
N ALA A 719 55.20 16.81 6.60
CA ALA A 719 56.62 16.53 6.86
C ALA A 719 57.31 17.62 7.71
N ALA A 720 58.11 17.22 8.68
CA ALA A 720 58.86 18.13 9.58
C ALA A 720 59.76 19.15 8.84
N ALA A 721 60.22 18.78 7.61
CA ALA A 721 60.99 19.69 6.76
C ALA A 721 60.28 20.99 6.40
N TRP A 722 58.94 21.01 6.51
CA TRP A 722 58.15 22.23 6.26
C TRP A 722 58.21 23.27 7.39
N GLN A 723 58.90 23.02 8.44
CA GLN A 723 59.09 23.90 9.58
C GLN A 723 57.89 24.78 9.94
N ARG A 724 57.78 25.19 11.18
CA ARG A 724 56.71 26.07 11.66
C ARG A 724 56.79 27.44 10.96
N ARG A 725 55.63 27.87 10.36
CA ARG A 725 55.52 29.15 9.64
C ARG A 725 54.16 29.80 9.84
N THR A 726 54.12 31.12 9.61
CA THR A 726 52.86 31.87 9.63
C THR A 726 52.57 32.42 8.24
N GLN A 727 51.39 32.14 7.72
CA GLN A 727 50.87 32.78 6.51
C GLN A 727 49.76 33.76 6.90
N THR A 728 49.76 34.97 6.34
CA THR A 728 48.65 35.92 6.51
C THR A 728 47.59 35.60 5.47
N ILE A 729 46.46 35.07 5.97
CA ILE A 729 45.39 34.45 5.12
C ILE A 729 44.05 35.11 5.39
N ALA A 730 43.33 35.41 4.30
CA ALA A 730 41.89 35.71 4.29
C ALA A 730 41.11 34.65 3.55
N VAL A 731 39.86 34.40 3.96
CA VAL A 731 38.91 33.60 3.19
C VAL A 731 37.89 34.55 2.57
N GLU A 732 37.75 34.48 1.28
CA GLU A 732 36.81 35.27 0.49
C GLU A 732 35.81 34.33 -0.20
N VAL A 733 34.53 34.72 -0.20
CA VAL A 733 33.42 33.90 -0.72
C VAL A 733 32.59 34.71 -1.70
N SER A 734 32.19 34.09 -2.82
CA SER A 734 31.39 34.75 -3.85
C SER A 734 30.33 33.80 -4.44
N PRO A 735 29.09 34.23 -4.66
CA PRO A 735 28.07 33.42 -5.33
C PRO A 735 28.24 33.35 -6.87
N ASP A 736 28.87 34.37 -7.49
CA ASP A 736 28.97 34.58 -8.93
C ASP A 736 30.41 34.68 -9.48
N GLY A 737 31.43 34.71 -8.58
CA GLY A 737 32.86 34.86 -8.94
C GLY A 737 33.26 36.30 -9.23
N THR A 738 32.38 37.30 -9.10
CA THR A 738 32.63 38.72 -9.36
C THR A 738 32.51 39.58 -8.09
N ALA A 739 31.40 39.40 -7.36
CA ALA A 739 31.17 40.07 -6.07
C ALA A 739 31.71 39.21 -4.92
N TRP A 740 32.68 39.73 -4.15
CA TRP A 740 33.37 38.98 -3.10
C TRP A 740 33.08 39.56 -1.72
N SER A 741 32.70 38.74 -0.79
CA SER A 741 32.68 39.01 0.64
C SER A 741 33.92 38.40 1.31
N THR A 742 34.35 38.95 2.47
CA THR A 742 35.52 38.47 3.22
C THR A 742 35.09 38.04 4.62
N PRO A 743 34.39 36.91 4.74
CA PRO A 743 33.88 36.42 6.03
C PRO A 743 34.97 36.06 7.03
N VAL A 744 36.20 35.79 6.57
CA VAL A 744 37.37 35.62 7.44
C VAL A 744 38.42 36.64 7.04
N ALA A 745 38.59 37.69 7.88
CA ALA A 745 39.51 38.77 7.64
C ALA A 745 40.99 38.32 7.62
N PRO A 746 41.88 39.02 6.89
CA PRO A 746 43.29 38.71 6.86
C PRO A 746 43.90 38.65 8.28
N ALA A 747 44.52 37.53 8.62
CA ALA A 747 45.21 37.33 9.90
C ALA A 747 46.34 36.30 9.76
N GLY A 748 47.36 36.42 10.59
CA GLY A 748 48.45 35.47 10.67
C GLY A 748 47.96 34.10 11.14
N ARG A 749 48.13 33.06 10.28
CA ARG A 749 47.76 31.69 10.57
C ARG A 749 49.00 30.82 10.68
N VAL A 750 49.16 30.16 11.83
CA VAL A 750 50.36 29.36 12.13
C VAL A 750 50.12 27.95 11.63
N PHE A 751 51.00 27.46 10.77
CA PHE A 751 51.12 26.04 10.39
C PHE A 751 52.32 25.49 11.17
N ASP A 752 52.12 24.37 11.87
CA ASP A 752 53.10 23.70 12.69
C ASP A 752 53.09 22.19 12.40
N PRO A 753 54.21 21.63 11.90
CA PRO A 753 54.29 20.20 11.65
C PRO A 753 53.99 19.33 12.87
N ALA A 754 54.30 19.83 14.09
CA ALA A 754 54.00 19.12 15.35
C ALA A 754 52.48 18.91 15.56
N THR A 755 51.63 19.73 14.91
CA THR A 755 50.19 19.61 14.91
C THR A 755 49.62 19.21 13.55
N GLY A 756 50.46 18.62 12.68
CA GLY A 756 50.06 18.12 11.35
C GLY A 756 49.83 19.22 10.32
N ASN A 757 50.39 20.40 10.49
CA ASN A 757 50.30 21.56 9.57
C ASN A 757 48.85 21.84 9.11
N ARG A 758 47.86 21.65 9.99
CA ARG A 758 46.45 21.80 9.72
C ARG A 758 45.85 23.05 10.42
N MET A 759 45.06 23.81 9.67
CA MET A 759 44.32 24.98 10.15
C MET A 759 42.84 24.83 9.82
N THR A 760 41.99 24.99 10.82
CA THR A 760 40.52 25.05 10.66
C THR A 760 40.03 26.46 10.89
N LEU A 761 39.29 27.01 9.94
CA LEU A 761 38.73 28.36 9.98
C LEU A 761 37.18 28.23 9.94
N ALA A 762 36.54 28.72 11.02
CA ALA A 762 35.10 28.89 11.00
C ALA A 762 34.74 30.05 10.07
N VAL A 763 33.76 29.83 9.20
CA VAL A 763 33.24 30.85 8.29
C VAL A 763 31.79 31.11 8.72
N PRO A 764 31.41 32.36 9.07
CA PRO A 764 30.01 32.69 9.27
C PRO A 764 29.19 32.23 8.04
N ALA A 765 28.08 31.54 8.24
CA ALA A 765 27.30 30.93 7.18
C ALA A 765 27.10 31.88 5.96
N THR A 766 27.95 31.75 4.96
CA THR A 766 28.05 32.67 3.82
C THR A 766 27.69 32.00 2.52
N PRO A 767 26.67 32.46 1.78
CA PRO A 767 26.31 31.92 0.48
C PRO A 767 27.43 32.10 -0.54
N GLY A 768 27.93 31.00 -1.16
CA GLY A 768 28.99 31.10 -2.16
C GLY A 768 29.10 29.85 -3.03
N ARG A 769 29.38 30.07 -4.30
CA ARG A 769 29.82 29.06 -5.24
C ARG A 769 31.34 29.01 -5.33
N TYR A 770 31.97 30.17 -5.16
CA TYR A 770 33.41 30.28 -5.24
C TYR A 770 34.00 30.62 -3.86
N VAL A 771 35.04 29.87 -3.46
CA VAL A 771 35.83 30.15 -2.25
C VAL A 771 37.26 30.44 -2.69
N ARG A 772 37.80 31.60 -2.23
CA ARG A 772 39.15 32.03 -2.56
C ARG A 772 39.96 32.22 -1.26
N ILE A 773 41.15 31.62 -1.23
CA ILE A 773 42.11 31.80 -0.16
C ILE A 773 43.11 32.81 -0.66
N ARG A 774 43.15 33.97 -0.01
CA ARG A 774 44.09 35.07 -0.33
C ARG A 774 45.18 35.12 0.70
N VAL A 775 46.44 35.06 0.22
CA VAL A 775 47.63 35.07 1.05
C VAL A 775 48.38 36.36 0.79
N THR A 776 48.73 37.10 1.86
CA THR A 776 49.43 38.38 1.78
C THR A 776 50.82 38.37 2.38
N GLY A 777 51.23 37.23 2.95
CA GLY A 777 52.59 37.06 3.50
C GLY A 777 52.82 35.64 4.03
N ASN A 778 54.08 35.21 4.07
CA ASN A 778 54.50 33.93 4.61
C ASN A 778 55.89 34.09 5.25
N THR A 779 56.06 33.74 6.52
CA THR A 779 57.32 33.91 7.28
C THR A 779 58.35 32.83 6.97
N GLY A 780 57.93 31.66 6.47
CA GLY A 780 58.83 30.53 6.20
C GLY A 780 59.31 30.40 4.76
N TRP A 781 58.71 31.16 3.81
CA TRP A 781 59.01 31.08 2.40
C TRP A 781 58.48 32.34 1.68
N PRO A 782 59.12 32.86 0.67
CA PRO A 782 58.70 34.09 -0.02
C PRO A 782 57.53 33.87 -1.00
N ALA A 783 56.73 32.83 -0.85
CA ALA A 783 55.58 32.48 -1.70
C ALA A 783 54.38 31.98 -0.87
N ALA A 784 53.18 32.09 -1.39
CA ALA A 784 51.99 31.44 -0.83
C ALA A 784 52.08 29.92 -1.10
N GLN A 785 51.74 29.11 -0.09
CA GLN A 785 51.82 27.67 -0.18
C GLN A 785 50.61 27.02 0.50
N LEU A 786 49.99 26.00 -0.17
CA LEU A 786 48.91 25.16 0.38
C LEU A 786 48.97 23.77 -0.23
N SER A 787 48.91 22.72 0.60
CA SER A 787 48.74 21.32 0.10
C SER A 787 47.26 20.95 -0.03
N GLN A 788 46.40 21.39 0.88
CA GLN A 788 44.97 21.09 0.82
C GLN A 788 44.11 22.32 1.17
N LEU A 789 43.04 22.45 0.37
CA LEU A 789 41.93 23.37 0.60
C LEU A 789 40.64 22.52 0.70
N GLU A 790 40.10 22.34 1.90
CA GLU A 790 38.85 21.68 2.16
C GLU A 790 37.77 22.70 2.49
N VAL A 791 36.56 22.55 1.94
CA VAL A 791 35.44 23.48 2.18
C VAL A 791 34.23 22.67 2.64
N TYR A 792 33.58 23.11 3.72
CA TYR A 792 32.44 22.45 4.32
C TYR A 792 31.24 23.40 4.40
N ALA A 793 30.03 22.81 4.22
CA ALA A 793 28.79 23.55 4.42
C ALA A 793 28.57 23.92 5.90
N ALA A 794 27.78 25.00 6.14
CA ALA A 794 27.37 25.45 7.45
C ALA A 794 26.38 24.50 8.14
#